data_1633b626ea9caed33ed8cecc32be772e
#
_entry.id   1633b626ea9caed33ed8cecc32be772e
#
_cell.length_a   1.000
_cell.length_b   1.000
_cell.length_c   1.000
_cell.angle_alpha   90.00
_cell.angle_beta   90.00
_cell.angle_gamma   90.00
#
_symmetry.space_group_name_H-M   'P 1'
#
loop_
_entity.id
_entity.type
_entity.pdbx_description
1 polymer ?
#
loop_
_entity_poly.entity_id
_entity_poly.type
_entity_poly.pdbx_seq_one_letter_code
_entity_poly.pdbx_strand_id
1 'polypeptide(L)'
;MSDEQEQQPLPPEQHGDDISSQGNANEQSAQDQPMEAPMTSEEQTPPTKKKPQTDKTQAQPKRSTGKLNTPTGKEKKTEEPTPKTPTEPLPVPVLSATNPQALADLKRLRHRRKRYTLYVLRTHRRRDQQRSKSRARAVWMTFAIIFGIIVALSATVVQSAVSFYDQQRSVLDSIQNSVIDSDSVRIYDIHNTLLYQLNDFGVKHSICYAQMPTAVQEATVAIEDKDYWHNSGVDYQRILSAALTNYQSGKTQQGASTITQQLIKNTVTGSQTTLDRKIKEAILAFGITETGQYSKTQIMAMYLNTISYGPTIIGLDAAAHAYFGYNDDQNVSRDCSQTPYIGHVAAEKLTLGQASFLAGIPENPNLNNPLTPAGFQNALSRQRKVLDDMVAQKYINQADADAAWKESHSISFLNLAPQIENLAPHFVEYVKDELSQMIDSGQISLSRTGLSVYTTLDLSLQNRVQDEMKKHLFGQEVDEYGTLLKNDNVSNSAAILIQQNTGDIRVLLGSYDYNATQAPNGKVIDGKFNVATQGYRQPGSTMKPLLYTMAFEKGWFPAQTINDAPTIFPDIGTGGVYKPLDAERGKFENVLTIREALQHSLDIPAVKALQFVGLDYYKQGLTRFGITDYQGSVGLASSLGALDIHPIDMVHAFSVLANYGRSVPLNAIDHINDAQGNTIYNYVAPKGTQVVDPRVAFLTTSIITDDKTREADFGKCSPLRVYSGTYAQCYSGNPGFDLNIGAKTGTTDNLTNDWAMGYTTQYTGGVWVGNNNENDGMYHISGITGAAPIWNQMMLMAHGCANTASSPTSWRGGSGDATGCQAPAPFPVPQGVVRATYSSNGKTTQDWFLAENVPSTQGVGNGGATGLCIKINDSTGDWNYCTGPQVAGTATPKKGP
;
A
#
# COMPACT_ATOMS: atom_id res chain seq x y z
N MET A 1 46.41 -19.07 -51.22
CA MET A 1 46.09 -20.15 -52.14
C MET A 1 44.61 -20.29 -52.06
N SER A 2 44.08 -19.62 -52.95
CA SER A 2 43.19 -19.80 -54.13
C SER A 2 41.76 -20.03 -53.64
N ASP A 3 40.87 -19.04 -53.76
CA ASP A 3 40.09 -18.59 -54.96
C ASP A 3 38.92 -19.57 -55.15
N GLU A 4 37.73 -19.27 -55.38
CA GLU A 4 36.96 -18.29 -56.17
C GLU A 4 35.47 -18.51 -55.87
N GLN A 5 34.70 -17.45 -55.67
CA GLN A 5 33.73 -16.79 -56.59
C GLN A 5 32.39 -17.58 -56.78
N GLU A 6 31.36 -16.88 -56.38
CA GLU A 6 30.31 -16.12 -57.13
C GLU A 6 29.09 -16.95 -57.63
N GLN A 7 27.87 -16.58 -57.25
CA GLN A 7 26.88 -15.87 -58.01
C GLN A 7 25.47 -16.06 -57.49
N GLN A 8 24.80 -14.95 -57.23
CA GLN A 8 23.33 -14.87 -57.26
C GLN A 8 22.84 -14.87 -58.72
N PRO A 9 21.56 -15.20 -58.99
CA PRO A 9 20.65 -14.16 -59.42
C PRO A 9 19.21 -14.21 -58.95
N LEU A 10 18.55 -13.08 -59.15
CA LEU A 10 17.17 -12.66 -58.91
C LEU A 10 16.16 -13.23 -59.95
N PRO A 11 14.83 -12.91 -59.77
CA PRO A 11 13.69 -13.71 -60.24
C PRO A 11 13.14 -13.26 -61.62
N PRO A 12 12.06 -13.91 -62.14
CA PRO A 12 11.06 -13.16 -62.89
C PRO A 12 9.59 -13.47 -62.59
N GLU A 13 8.81 -12.45 -62.59
CA GLU A 13 7.53 -11.97 -63.10
C GLU A 13 6.51 -12.94 -63.68
N GLN A 14 5.27 -12.67 -63.28
CA GLN A 14 3.95 -12.54 -63.88
C GLN A 14 3.61 -13.22 -65.22
N HIS A 15 2.38 -13.74 -65.22
CA HIS A 15 1.25 -13.64 -66.19
C HIS A 15 0.22 -14.71 -65.76
N GLY A 16 -1.09 -14.52 -65.65
CA GLY A 16 -2.07 -13.77 -66.40
C GLY A 16 -3.12 -14.71 -66.98
N ASP A 17 -4.38 -14.30 -66.91
CA ASP A 17 -5.57 -14.80 -67.65
C ASP A 17 -6.30 -16.05 -67.07
N ASP A 18 -7.49 -16.00 -66.76
CA ASP A 18 -8.79 -15.40 -67.11
C ASP A 18 -9.86 -16.51 -67.42
N ILE A 19 -11.15 -16.16 -67.24
CA ILE A 19 -12.35 -16.77 -67.81
C ILE A 19 -13.29 -17.56 -66.84
N SER A 20 -14.24 -16.82 -66.25
CA SER A 20 -15.71 -16.87 -66.48
C SER A 20 -16.47 -18.13 -66.04
N SER A 21 -17.68 -18.11 -65.51
CA SER A 21 -18.89 -17.36 -65.85
C SER A 21 -20.03 -17.70 -64.88
N GLN A 22 -20.86 -16.70 -64.60
CA GLN A 22 -22.30 -16.64 -64.52
C GLN A 22 -23.02 -17.51 -63.45
N GLY A 23 -24.05 -17.03 -62.78
CA GLY A 23 -24.91 -15.92 -62.98
C GLY A 23 -26.07 -15.89 -61.97
N ASN A 24 -26.59 -14.70 -61.90
CA ASN A 24 -27.98 -14.27 -61.64
C ASN A 24 -28.66 -14.59 -60.33
N ALA A 25 -29.16 -13.65 -59.67
CA ALA A 25 -29.96 -12.40 -59.78
C ALA A 25 -31.19 -12.53 -58.91
N ASN A 26 -31.52 -11.61 -58.12
CA ASN A 26 -32.46 -10.48 -58.20
C ASN A 26 -32.71 -9.93 -56.84
N GLU A 27 -32.43 -8.62 -56.57
CA GLU A 27 -33.42 -7.50 -56.58
C GLU A 27 -34.48 -7.58 -55.47
N GLN A 28 -34.74 -6.59 -54.62
CA GLN A 28 -35.04 -5.14 -54.77
C GLN A 28 -35.00 -4.51 -53.39
N SER A 29 -34.32 -3.43 -53.13
CA SER A 29 -34.66 -2.00 -53.21
C SER A 29 -35.75 -1.50 -52.26
N ALA A 30 -35.42 -0.48 -51.46
CA ALA A 30 -35.94 0.88 -51.31
C ALA A 30 -35.55 1.42 -49.93
N GLN A 31 -34.71 2.44 -49.80
CA GLN A 31 -35.02 3.88 -49.69
C GLN A 31 -36.14 4.20 -48.67
N ASP A 32 -35.84 4.94 -47.55
CA ASP A 32 -35.80 6.40 -47.46
C ASP A 32 -35.56 6.88 -46.03
N GLN A 33 -34.82 7.95 -45.92
CA GLN A 33 -34.74 8.88 -44.76
C GLN A 33 -35.83 9.96 -44.90
N PRO A 34 -35.93 10.99 -44.01
CA PRO A 34 -36.00 11.09 -42.56
C PRO A 34 -37.29 11.81 -42.11
N MET A 35 -37.60 11.88 -40.84
CA MET A 35 -38.45 12.94 -40.31
C MET A 35 -38.23 13.31 -38.84
N GLU A 36 -38.30 14.58 -38.60
CA GLU A 36 -38.06 15.44 -37.46
C GLU A 36 -38.95 15.16 -36.23
N ALA A 37 -38.48 15.71 -35.12
CA ALA A 37 -39.12 15.83 -33.82
C ALA A 37 -40.45 16.63 -33.83
N PRO A 38 -41.27 16.59 -32.77
CA PRO A 38 -41.22 17.75 -31.89
C PRO A 38 -41.25 17.50 -30.38
N MET A 39 -40.73 18.49 -29.70
CA MET A 39 -40.75 18.74 -28.27
C MET A 39 -42.14 18.68 -27.65
N THR A 40 -42.26 18.17 -26.42
CA THR A 40 -42.99 18.85 -25.36
C THR A 40 -42.35 18.58 -24.01
N SER A 41 -42.20 19.68 -23.30
CA SER A 41 -41.73 19.85 -21.94
C SER A 41 -42.71 19.25 -20.92
N GLU A 42 -42.19 18.53 -19.93
CA GLU A 42 -42.75 18.53 -18.58
C GLU A 42 -41.63 18.44 -17.53
N GLU A 43 -41.62 19.49 -16.76
CA GLU A 43 -40.78 19.80 -15.63
C GLU A 43 -41.17 18.92 -14.43
N GLN A 44 -40.29 18.05 -13.92
CA GLN A 44 -40.47 17.40 -12.63
C GLN A 44 -39.29 17.68 -11.73
N THR A 45 -39.53 18.54 -10.77
CA THR A 45 -38.67 18.84 -9.60
C THR A 45 -38.47 17.60 -8.73
N PRO A 46 -37.25 17.39 -8.16
CA PRO A 46 -36.98 16.29 -7.22
C PRO A 46 -37.48 16.62 -5.80
N PRO A 47 -37.88 15.61 -5.02
CA PRO A 47 -38.50 15.78 -3.72
C PRO A 47 -37.50 16.17 -2.63
N THR A 48 -37.88 17.17 -1.85
CA THR A 48 -37.24 17.67 -0.64
C THR A 48 -37.10 16.59 0.43
N LYS A 49 -35.89 16.39 0.94
CA LYS A 49 -35.59 15.57 2.14
C LYS A 49 -36.13 16.26 3.39
N LYS A 50 -37.07 15.62 4.05
CA LYS A 50 -37.53 15.95 5.41
C LYS A 50 -36.44 15.58 6.43
N LYS A 51 -36.09 16.51 7.30
CA LYS A 51 -35.32 16.25 8.53
C LYS A 51 -36.15 15.43 9.52
N PRO A 52 -35.57 14.46 10.22
CA PRO A 52 -36.22 13.87 11.39
C PRO A 52 -36.02 14.75 12.63
N GLN A 53 -37.10 14.98 13.34
CA GLN A 53 -37.13 15.57 14.68
C GLN A 53 -36.43 14.64 15.68
N THR A 54 -35.61 15.22 16.52
CA THR A 54 -35.00 14.56 17.67
C THR A 54 -35.98 14.45 18.79
N ASP A 55 -36.30 13.23 19.18
CA ASP A 55 -36.94 12.93 20.45
C ASP A 55 -35.85 12.58 21.49
N LYS A 56 -35.88 13.29 22.60
CA LYS A 56 -35.00 13.12 23.75
C LYS A 56 -35.57 12.03 24.64
N THR A 57 -34.84 10.95 24.83
CA THR A 57 -35.01 10.13 26.04
C THR A 57 -33.65 9.74 26.60
N GLN A 58 -33.46 10.12 27.88
CA GLN A 58 -32.26 9.92 28.67
C GLN A 58 -32.08 8.45 29.04
N ALA A 59 -30.83 7.98 29.00
CA ALA A 59 -30.38 6.94 29.93
C ALA A 59 -28.88 7.14 30.19
N GLN A 60 -28.54 7.46 31.42
CA GLN A 60 -27.19 7.48 31.97
C GLN A 60 -26.76 6.07 32.40
N PRO A 61 -25.50 5.69 32.28
CA PRO A 61 -24.94 4.59 33.03
C PRO A 61 -24.25 5.10 34.32
N LYS A 62 -24.59 4.42 35.40
CA LYS A 62 -24.02 4.59 36.75
C LYS A 62 -22.54 4.25 36.78
N ARG A 63 -21.74 5.12 37.41
CA ARG A 63 -20.41 4.78 37.94
C ARG A 63 -20.39 4.90 39.47
N SER A 64 -19.86 3.89 40.04
CA SER A 64 -19.72 3.66 41.49
C SER A 64 -18.73 4.60 42.15
N THR A 65 -19.10 4.96 43.36
CA THR A 65 -18.47 5.88 44.27
C THR A 65 -17.37 5.25 45.11
N GLY A 66 -16.22 5.90 45.19
CA GLY A 66 -15.27 5.69 46.29
C GLY A 66 -15.29 6.93 47.18
N LYS A 67 -15.55 6.71 48.47
CA LYS A 67 -15.61 7.72 49.54
C LYS A 67 -14.20 8.21 49.87
N LEU A 68 -14.03 9.53 50.03
CA LEU A 68 -13.04 10.10 50.97
C LEU A 68 -13.66 11.31 51.69
N ASN A 69 -13.39 11.38 52.97
CA ASN A 69 -14.03 12.22 53.99
C ASN A 69 -13.66 13.72 53.89
N THR A 70 -14.64 14.51 54.20
CA THR A 70 -14.62 15.93 54.49
C THR A 70 -14.04 16.25 55.88
N PRO A 71 -13.63 17.53 56.09
CA PRO A 71 -14.26 18.26 57.23
C PRO A 71 -14.90 19.59 56.82
N THR A 72 -16.00 19.81 57.47
CA THR A 72 -16.95 20.93 57.50
C THR A 72 -16.30 22.23 57.87
N GLY A 73 -16.53 23.29 57.04
CA GLY A 73 -16.36 24.64 57.39
C GLY A 73 -17.64 25.41 57.03
N LYS A 74 -18.27 26.04 58.06
CA LYS A 74 -19.52 26.76 57.97
C LYS A 74 -19.30 28.08 57.20
N GLU A 75 -19.96 28.26 56.09
CA GLU A 75 -20.14 29.58 55.48
C GLU A 75 -21.41 30.24 56.05
N LYS A 76 -21.21 31.41 56.70
CA LYS A 76 -22.25 32.34 57.01
C LYS A 76 -22.67 33.13 55.77
N LYS A 77 -23.90 32.96 55.35
CA LYS A 77 -24.59 33.89 54.46
C LYS A 77 -24.76 35.20 55.14
N THR A 78 -24.16 36.29 54.63
CA THR A 78 -24.49 37.65 54.97
C THR A 78 -25.49 38.13 53.89
N GLU A 79 -26.71 38.36 54.36
CA GLU A 79 -27.76 39.03 53.60
C GLU A 79 -27.43 40.50 53.42
N GLU A 80 -27.55 40.95 52.18
CA GLU A 80 -27.50 42.39 51.82
C GLU A 80 -28.84 43.05 52.16
N PRO A 81 -28.87 44.17 52.90
CA PRO A 81 -30.12 44.83 53.18
C PRO A 81 -30.55 45.70 52.01
N THR A 82 -31.73 45.46 51.54
CA THR A 82 -32.50 46.34 50.62
C THR A 82 -32.73 47.73 51.19
N PRO A 83 -32.67 48.79 50.34
CA PRO A 83 -32.92 50.15 50.81
C PRO A 83 -34.40 50.33 51.04
N LYS A 84 -34.75 50.70 52.30
CA LYS A 84 -36.08 51.17 52.68
C LYS A 84 -36.34 52.57 52.14
N THR A 85 -37.48 52.75 51.51
CA THR A 85 -38.10 53.99 51.08
C THR A 85 -38.24 54.95 52.22
N PRO A 86 -38.06 56.30 52.08
CA PRO A 86 -38.21 57.27 53.15
C PRO A 86 -39.66 57.51 53.49
N THR A 87 -40.02 57.31 54.77
CA THR A 87 -41.27 57.73 55.37
C THR A 87 -41.33 59.25 55.49
N GLU A 88 -42.51 59.74 55.36
CA GLU A 88 -42.90 61.17 55.41
C GLU A 88 -42.30 62.05 56.52
N PRO A 89 -42.12 63.34 56.34
CA PRO A 89 -41.57 64.22 57.35
C PRO A 89 -42.60 64.63 58.43
N LEU A 90 -42.18 64.36 59.66
CA LEU A 90 -42.89 64.90 60.84
C LEU A 90 -43.02 66.47 60.80
N PRO A 91 -44.12 67.04 61.29
CA PRO A 91 -44.38 68.45 61.15
C PRO A 91 -43.41 69.32 62.00
N VAL A 92 -42.93 70.37 61.40
CA VAL A 92 -42.01 71.31 61.98
C VAL A 92 -42.84 72.25 62.90
N PRO A 93 -42.50 72.43 64.15
CA PRO A 93 -43.18 73.47 64.93
C PRO A 93 -42.75 74.81 64.43
N VAL A 94 -43.76 75.67 64.16
CA VAL A 94 -43.58 77.08 63.86
C VAL A 94 -43.22 77.81 65.14
N LEU A 95 -41.96 78.09 65.33
CA LEU A 95 -41.51 78.99 66.40
C LEU A 95 -41.55 80.46 65.87
N SER A 96 -42.40 81.28 66.52
CA SER A 96 -42.49 82.66 66.23
C SER A 96 -41.16 83.42 66.52
N ALA A 97 -40.76 84.21 65.57
CA ALA A 97 -39.53 84.99 65.52
C ALA A 97 -39.54 86.23 66.34
N THR A 98 -39.34 86.12 67.68
CA THR A 98 -39.20 87.34 68.53
C THR A 98 -38.14 87.19 69.62
N ASN A 99 -37.19 86.24 69.48
CA ASN A 99 -36.08 86.16 70.43
C ASN A 99 -34.72 86.30 69.72
N PRO A 100 -33.90 87.32 69.93
CA PRO A 100 -32.62 87.55 69.29
C PRO A 100 -31.58 86.42 69.59
N GLN A 101 -31.68 85.73 70.73
CA GLN A 101 -30.79 84.64 71.12
C GLN A 101 -31.10 83.42 70.36
N ALA A 102 -32.32 83.05 70.03
CA ALA A 102 -32.73 81.94 69.24
C ALA A 102 -32.22 81.98 67.75
N LEU A 103 -32.18 83.26 67.25
CA LEU A 103 -31.67 83.53 65.90
C LEU A 103 -30.12 83.32 65.80
N ALA A 104 -29.41 83.68 66.89
CA ALA A 104 -27.97 83.50 67.02
C ALA A 104 -27.63 82.00 67.07
N ASP A 105 -28.39 81.22 67.83
CA ASP A 105 -28.16 79.76 67.91
C ASP A 105 -28.54 79.01 66.66
N LEU A 106 -29.56 79.46 65.93
CA LEU A 106 -29.90 78.96 64.61
C LEU A 106 -28.77 79.19 63.57
N LYS A 107 -28.18 80.40 63.63
CA LYS A 107 -27.01 80.73 62.81
C LYS A 107 -25.80 79.89 63.20
N ARG A 108 -25.53 79.62 64.50
CA ARG A 108 -24.46 78.72 64.95
C ARG A 108 -24.69 77.25 64.56
N LEU A 109 -25.92 76.81 64.66
CA LEU A 109 -26.29 75.40 64.16
C LEU A 109 -26.20 75.31 62.67
N ARG A 110 -26.60 76.33 61.88
CA ARG A 110 -26.40 76.33 60.41
C ARG A 110 -24.89 76.34 60.04
N HIS A 111 -24.06 77.05 60.80
CA HIS A 111 -22.63 77.11 60.60
C HIS A 111 -21.92 75.71 60.93
N ARG A 112 -22.36 75.07 62.03
CA ARG A 112 -21.90 73.78 62.44
C ARG A 112 -22.32 72.66 61.41
N ARG A 113 -23.57 72.74 60.95
CA ARG A 113 -24.06 71.83 59.88
C ARG A 113 -23.29 72.04 58.57
N LYS A 114 -23.07 73.29 58.13
CA LYS A 114 -22.25 73.60 56.99
C LYS A 114 -20.81 73.07 57.13
N ARG A 115 -20.18 73.24 58.27
CA ARG A 115 -18.81 72.72 58.53
C ARG A 115 -18.76 71.20 58.55
N TYR A 116 -19.77 70.55 59.13
CA TYR A 116 -19.86 69.12 59.17
C TYR A 116 -20.13 68.52 57.78
N THR A 117 -21.03 69.11 56.99
CA THR A 117 -21.31 68.70 55.64
C THR A 117 -20.07 68.86 54.73
N LEU A 118 -19.34 69.96 54.85
CA LEU A 118 -18.09 70.19 54.13
C LEU A 118 -16.98 69.24 54.58
N TYR A 119 -16.92 68.85 55.83
CA TYR A 119 -15.97 67.83 56.34
C TYR A 119 -16.29 66.45 55.78
N VAL A 120 -17.56 66.03 55.80
CA VAL A 120 -18.01 64.76 55.22
C VAL A 120 -17.77 64.71 53.73
N LEU A 121 -18.11 65.80 53.00
CA LEU A 121 -17.81 65.83 51.53
C LEU A 121 -16.32 65.82 51.21
N ARG A 122 -15.47 66.45 52.02
CA ARG A 122 -14.02 66.37 51.84
C ARG A 122 -13.44 65.02 52.15
N THR A 123 -13.98 64.30 53.12
CA THR A 123 -13.55 62.96 53.46
C THR A 123 -14.02 61.97 52.43
N HIS A 124 -15.22 62.04 51.85
CA HIS A 124 -15.71 61.26 50.79
C HIS A 124 -14.87 61.48 49.51
N ARG A 125 -14.62 62.73 49.09
CA ARG A 125 -13.75 63.00 47.93
C ARG A 125 -12.34 62.44 48.10
N ARG A 126 -11.77 62.51 49.30
CA ARG A 126 -10.44 61.90 49.56
C ARG A 126 -10.46 60.39 49.49
N ARG A 127 -11.52 59.74 50.00
CA ARG A 127 -11.69 58.26 49.89
C ARG A 127 -11.92 57.85 48.44
N ASP A 128 -12.73 58.59 47.67
CA ASP A 128 -12.98 58.28 46.28
C ASP A 128 -11.71 58.50 45.43
N GLN A 129 -10.95 59.56 45.68
CA GLN A 129 -9.64 59.74 45.01
C GLN A 129 -8.61 58.65 45.37
N GLN A 130 -8.59 58.17 46.62
CA GLN A 130 -7.74 57.08 47.02
C GLN A 130 -8.19 55.75 46.40
N ARG A 131 -9.52 55.48 46.34
CA ARG A 131 -10.08 54.32 45.69
C ARG A 131 -9.86 54.34 44.18
N SER A 132 -9.95 55.44 43.49
CA SER A 132 -9.68 55.59 42.07
C SER A 132 -8.18 55.36 41.76
N LYS A 133 -7.28 55.93 42.61
CA LYS A 133 -5.82 55.70 42.47
C LYS A 133 -5.46 54.27 42.78
N SER A 134 -6.10 53.60 43.76
CA SER A 134 -5.84 52.17 44.03
C SER A 134 -6.39 51.28 42.94
N ARG A 135 -7.55 51.54 42.36
CA ARG A 135 -8.10 50.81 41.20
C ARG A 135 -7.22 51.00 39.95
N ALA A 136 -6.77 52.21 39.65
CA ALA A 136 -5.84 52.47 38.56
C ALA A 136 -4.51 51.71 38.75
N ARG A 137 -3.95 51.67 39.95
CA ARG A 137 -2.72 50.88 40.24
C ARG A 137 -2.96 49.36 40.10
N ALA A 138 -4.13 48.86 40.55
CA ALA A 138 -4.47 47.45 40.38
C ALA A 138 -4.59 47.10 38.91
N VAL A 139 -5.27 47.91 38.09
CA VAL A 139 -5.36 47.71 36.63
C VAL A 139 -3.98 47.70 35.96
N TRP A 140 -3.12 48.67 36.28
CA TRP A 140 -1.76 48.73 35.79
C TRP A 140 -0.90 47.53 36.23
N MET A 141 -1.03 47.07 37.48
CA MET A 141 -0.37 45.87 37.94
C MET A 141 -0.85 44.62 37.17
N THR A 142 -2.17 44.50 36.92
CA THR A 142 -2.72 43.40 36.12
C THR A 142 -2.19 43.43 34.69
N PHE A 143 -2.14 44.56 34.04
CA PHE A 143 -1.52 44.73 32.73
C PHE A 143 -0.03 44.38 32.75
N ALA A 144 0.72 44.82 33.77
CA ALA A 144 2.14 44.49 33.89
C ALA A 144 2.38 42.97 34.10
N ILE A 145 1.53 42.30 34.88
CA ILE A 145 1.57 40.87 35.08
C ILE A 145 1.25 40.13 33.76
N ILE A 146 0.16 40.51 33.07
CA ILE A 146 -0.21 39.91 31.78
C ILE A 146 0.91 40.11 30.75
N PHE A 147 1.46 41.32 30.67
CA PHE A 147 2.59 41.63 29.81
C PHE A 147 3.83 40.79 30.16
N GLY A 148 4.16 40.65 31.45
CA GLY A 148 5.25 39.79 31.92
C GLY A 148 5.03 38.31 31.56
N ILE A 149 3.79 37.80 31.66
CA ILE A 149 3.46 36.44 31.27
C ILE A 149 3.61 36.27 29.73
N ILE A 150 3.13 37.23 28.94
CA ILE A 150 3.27 37.21 27.47
C ILE A 150 4.76 37.21 27.09
N VAL A 151 5.57 38.04 27.70
CA VAL A 151 7.02 38.12 27.47
C VAL A 151 7.71 36.77 27.85
N ALA A 152 7.35 36.21 29.00
CA ALA A 152 7.89 34.93 29.44
C ALA A 152 7.49 33.76 28.48
N LEU A 153 6.22 33.72 28.07
CA LEU A 153 5.74 32.75 27.09
C LEU A 153 6.42 32.91 25.72
N SER A 154 6.59 34.15 25.27
CA SER A 154 7.32 34.45 24.04
C SER A 154 8.79 34.02 24.12
N ALA A 155 9.46 34.24 25.24
CA ALA A 155 10.83 33.84 25.47
C ALA A 155 10.97 32.27 25.44
N THR A 156 10.02 31.55 26.04
CA THR A 156 10.03 30.08 26.03
C THR A 156 9.80 29.52 24.63
N VAL A 157 8.90 30.10 23.83
CA VAL A 157 8.65 29.73 22.44
C VAL A 157 9.90 29.97 21.58
N VAL A 158 10.54 31.12 21.70
CA VAL A 158 11.78 31.42 20.97
C VAL A 158 12.90 30.46 21.36
N GLN A 159 13.10 30.19 22.67
CA GLN A 159 14.11 29.26 23.14
C GLN A 159 13.85 27.83 22.61
N SER A 160 12.59 27.38 22.57
CA SER A 160 12.22 26.07 21.99
C SER A 160 12.50 26.02 20.50
N ALA A 161 12.21 27.09 19.75
CA ALA A 161 12.49 27.19 18.33
C ALA A 161 13.99 27.15 18.02
N VAL A 162 14.82 27.88 18.79
CA VAL A 162 16.28 27.87 18.68
C VAL A 162 16.83 26.46 18.99
N SER A 163 16.41 25.85 20.09
CA SER A 163 16.82 24.51 20.46
C SER A 163 16.47 23.47 19.38
N PHE A 164 15.27 23.57 18.78
CA PHE A 164 14.88 22.71 17.68
C PHE A 164 15.75 22.93 16.42
N TYR A 165 16.04 24.18 16.07
CA TYR A 165 16.92 24.51 14.96
C TYR A 165 18.33 23.92 15.18
N ASP A 166 18.90 24.11 16.39
CA ASP A 166 20.23 23.58 16.73
C ASP A 166 20.29 22.05 16.66
N GLN A 167 19.21 21.34 17.05
CA GLN A 167 19.12 19.88 16.92
C GLN A 167 19.12 19.42 15.47
N GLN A 168 18.56 20.20 14.56
CA GLN A 168 18.49 19.86 13.13
C GLN A 168 19.70 20.37 12.33
N ARG A 169 20.63 21.08 12.97
CA ARG A 169 21.74 21.75 12.29
C ARG A 169 22.61 20.80 11.45
N SER A 170 22.93 19.62 11.96
CA SER A 170 23.72 18.64 11.21
C SER A 170 23.00 18.14 9.95
N VAL A 171 21.67 17.97 10.00
CA VAL A 171 20.84 17.62 8.84
C VAL A 171 20.80 18.78 7.84
N LEU A 172 20.65 20.01 8.34
CA LEU A 172 20.66 21.22 7.50
C LEU A 172 22.01 21.44 6.83
N ASP A 173 23.12 21.18 7.52
CA ASP A 173 24.48 21.28 6.96
C ASP A 173 24.72 20.24 5.83
N SER A 174 24.01 19.11 5.87
CA SER A 174 24.10 18.06 4.84
C SER A 174 23.20 18.28 3.62
N ILE A 175 22.25 19.25 3.65
CA ILE A 175 21.34 19.47 2.51
C ILE A 175 22.10 19.74 1.21
N GLN A 176 23.10 20.58 1.24
CA GLN A 176 23.87 20.91 0.03
C GLN A 176 24.53 19.65 -0.56
N ASN A 177 25.11 18.79 0.28
CA ASN A 177 25.75 17.55 -0.18
C ASN A 177 24.71 16.57 -0.75
N SER A 178 23.57 16.43 -0.07
CA SER A 178 22.47 15.55 -0.54
C SER A 178 21.83 16.01 -1.86
N VAL A 179 21.91 17.31 -2.16
CA VAL A 179 21.41 17.90 -3.41
C VAL A 179 22.40 17.72 -4.55
N ILE A 180 23.70 17.83 -4.29
CA ILE A 180 24.75 17.76 -5.33
C ILE A 180 25.00 16.32 -5.80
N ASP A 181 24.80 15.35 -4.94
CA ASP A 181 25.30 13.98 -5.09
C ASP A 181 24.26 12.93 -5.52
N SER A 182 23.16 13.26 -6.19
CA SER A 182 22.13 12.27 -6.53
C SER A 182 22.19 11.81 -8.00
N ASP A 183 23.00 10.81 -8.29
CA ASP A 183 22.92 10.04 -9.53
C ASP A 183 21.72 9.07 -9.49
N SER A 184 21.28 8.61 -10.67
CA SER A 184 20.13 7.71 -10.84
C SER A 184 20.31 6.37 -10.12
N VAL A 185 19.24 5.84 -9.54
CA VAL A 185 19.20 4.45 -9.07
C VAL A 185 18.88 3.55 -10.26
N ARG A 186 19.74 2.59 -10.55
CA ARG A 186 19.54 1.59 -11.61
C ARG A 186 19.19 0.26 -10.98
N ILE A 187 18.15 -0.38 -11.49
CA ILE A 187 17.68 -1.68 -11.00
C ILE A 187 17.95 -2.73 -12.09
N TYR A 188 18.64 -3.77 -11.72
CA TYR A 188 19.06 -4.86 -12.62
C TYR A 188 18.42 -6.18 -12.20
N ASP A 189 18.17 -7.06 -13.18
CA ASP A 189 17.79 -8.45 -12.90
C ASP A 189 19.02 -9.29 -12.47
N ILE A 190 18.78 -10.57 -12.18
CA ILE A 190 19.83 -11.53 -11.74
C ILE A 190 20.91 -11.76 -12.82
N HIS A 191 20.63 -11.43 -14.08
CA HIS A 191 21.54 -11.56 -15.22
C HIS A 191 22.19 -10.23 -15.61
N ASN A 192 22.08 -9.20 -14.77
CA ASN A 192 22.56 -7.83 -15.01
C ASN A 192 21.85 -7.12 -16.19
N THR A 193 20.63 -7.53 -16.54
CA THR A 193 19.79 -6.79 -17.47
C THR A 193 19.19 -5.59 -16.74
N LEU A 194 19.32 -4.39 -17.30
CA LEU A 194 18.70 -3.19 -16.73
C LEU A 194 17.17 -3.31 -16.84
N LEU A 195 16.51 -3.47 -15.69
CA LEU A 195 15.05 -3.50 -15.59
C LEU A 195 14.45 -2.11 -15.68
N TYR A 196 15.05 -1.19 -14.96
CA TYR A 196 14.59 0.18 -14.90
C TYR A 196 15.66 1.10 -14.31
N GLN A 197 15.69 2.29 -14.80
CA GLN A 197 16.44 3.37 -14.19
C GLN A 197 15.43 4.27 -13.47
N LEU A 198 15.50 4.27 -12.15
CA LEU A 198 14.66 5.13 -11.31
C LEU A 198 15.06 6.58 -11.55
N ASN A 199 14.25 7.22 -12.36
CA ASN A 199 14.22 8.67 -12.41
C ASN A 199 13.35 9.25 -11.27
N ASP A 200 12.83 8.45 -10.37
CA ASP A 200 11.97 8.85 -9.24
C ASP A 200 12.75 9.43 -8.07
N PHE A 201 14.05 9.08 -7.97
CA PHE A 201 15.01 9.92 -7.26
C PHE A 201 15.69 10.90 -8.26
N GLY A 202 15.09 11.03 -9.45
CA GLY A 202 15.44 11.82 -10.60
C GLY A 202 16.75 11.38 -11.26
N VAL A 203 16.84 11.49 -12.61
CA VAL A 203 18.15 11.86 -13.18
C VAL A 203 18.39 13.26 -12.61
N LYS A 204 18.86 13.31 -11.39
CA LYS A 204 19.13 14.55 -10.70
C LYS A 204 20.53 14.95 -11.08
N HIS A 205 20.64 15.50 -12.25
CA HIS A 205 21.80 16.26 -12.58
C HIS A 205 21.71 17.59 -11.84
N SER A 206 22.25 17.62 -10.63
CA SER A 206 22.38 18.89 -9.92
C SER A 206 23.25 19.82 -10.73
N ILE A 207 22.73 20.99 -10.99
CA ILE A 207 23.41 22.05 -11.73
C ILE A 207 23.67 23.24 -10.82
N CYS A 208 24.74 23.97 -11.12
CA CYS A 208 25.13 25.14 -10.35
C CYS A 208 24.16 26.30 -10.59
N TYR A 209 24.05 27.22 -9.66
CA TYR A 209 23.19 28.40 -9.78
C TYR A 209 23.47 29.19 -11.08
N ALA A 210 24.74 29.34 -11.48
CA ALA A 210 25.13 30.07 -12.70
C ALA A 210 24.76 29.33 -14.00
N GLN A 211 24.47 28.01 -13.91
CA GLN A 211 23.98 27.21 -15.06
C GLN A 211 22.45 27.22 -15.15
N MET A 212 21.76 27.88 -14.22
CA MET A 212 20.29 28.00 -14.23
C MET A 212 19.87 29.25 -14.98
N PRO A 213 19.06 29.14 -16.06
CA PRO A 213 18.62 30.30 -16.81
C PRO A 213 17.92 31.36 -15.96
N THR A 214 18.23 32.64 -16.17
CA THR A 214 17.55 33.73 -15.43
C THR A 214 16.03 33.69 -15.61
N ALA A 215 15.54 33.30 -16.79
CA ALA A 215 14.11 33.15 -17.06
C ALA A 215 13.43 32.11 -16.14
N VAL A 216 14.11 30.99 -15.79
CA VAL A 216 13.58 30.01 -14.88
C VAL A 216 13.52 30.53 -13.43
N GLN A 217 14.58 31.22 -12.99
CA GLN A 217 14.67 31.83 -11.68
C GLN A 217 13.58 32.86 -11.48
N GLU A 218 13.42 33.79 -12.44
CA GLU A 218 12.42 34.86 -12.43
C GLU A 218 10.97 34.31 -12.50
N ALA A 219 10.72 33.29 -13.36
CA ALA A 219 9.43 32.65 -13.47
C ALA A 219 9.05 31.94 -12.16
N THR A 220 10.02 31.27 -11.54
CA THR A 220 9.82 30.58 -10.25
C THR A 220 9.52 31.58 -9.13
N VAL A 221 10.30 32.66 -9.03
CA VAL A 221 10.05 33.73 -8.05
C VAL A 221 8.69 34.37 -8.28
N ALA A 222 8.34 34.67 -9.53
CA ALA A 222 7.09 35.33 -9.86
C ALA A 222 5.85 34.56 -9.39
N ILE A 223 5.84 33.25 -9.55
CA ILE A 223 4.68 32.41 -9.26
C ILE A 223 4.68 31.89 -7.81
N GLU A 224 5.84 31.50 -7.27
CA GLU A 224 5.93 30.82 -5.98
C GLU A 224 6.14 31.81 -4.81
N ASP A 225 7.06 32.76 -4.95
CA ASP A 225 7.52 33.62 -3.85
C ASP A 225 8.03 34.97 -4.36
N LYS A 226 7.13 35.91 -4.69
CA LYS A 226 7.46 37.22 -5.28
C LYS A 226 8.43 38.05 -4.44
N ASP A 227 8.46 37.86 -3.13
CA ASP A 227 9.33 38.60 -2.19
C ASP A 227 10.58 37.76 -1.80
N TYR A 228 10.87 36.68 -2.53
CA TYR A 228 11.94 35.72 -2.25
C TYR A 228 13.28 36.35 -1.89
N TRP A 229 13.72 37.32 -2.69
CA TRP A 229 15.04 37.96 -2.51
C TRP A 229 15.14 38.81 -1.24
N HIS A 230 14.00 39.19 -0.65
CA HIS A 230 13.92 40.13 0.49
C HIS A 230 13.33 39.51 1.77
N ASN A 231 12.63 38.37 1.68
CA ASN A 231 12.07 37.73 2.86
C ASN A 231 13.12 36.97 3.69
N SER A 232 12.82 36.75 4.96
CA SER A 232 13.66 36.02 5.92
C SER A 232 13.51 34.49 5.85
N GLY A 233 13.12 33.94 4.71
CA GLY A 233 12.78 32.53 4.54
C GLY A 233 11.31 32.21 4.85
N VAL A 234 10.60 33.18 5.47
CA VAL A 234 9.18 33.09 5.81
C VAL A 234 8.51 34.42 5.46
N ASP A 235 7.35 34.40 4.80
CA ASP A 235 6.54 35.59 4.51
C ASP A 235 5.38 35.69 5.53
N TYR A 236 5.62 36.45 6.60
CA TYR A 236 4.64 36.63 7.68
C TYR A 236 3.38 37.37 7.21
N GLN A 237 3.49 38.31 6.25
CA GLN A 237 2.33 39.06 5.72
C GLN A 237 1.43 38.15 4.89
N ARG A 238 2.03 37.30 4.07
CA ARG A 238 1.32 36.30 3.24
C ARG A 238 0.65 35.24 4.10
N ILE A 239 1.32 34.77 5.16
CA ILE A 239 0.73 33.80 6.13
C ILE A 239 -0.51 34.42 6.79
N LEU A 240 -0.45 35.70 7.25
CA LEU A 240 -1.57 36.36 7.90
C LEU A 240 -2.73 36.60 6.93
N SER A 241 -2.45 37.07 5.72
CA SER A 241 -3.46 37.28 4.67
C SER A 241 -4.12 35.97 4.22
N ALA A 242 -3.35 34.91 4.02
CA ALA A 242 -3.87 33.57 3.66
C ALA A 242 -4.73 32.98 4.79
N ALA A 243 -4.32 33.15 6.06
CA ALA A 243 -5.13 32.71 7.21
C ALA A 243 -6.47 33.41 7.27
N LEU A 244 -6.50 34.74 7.01
CA LEU A 244 -7.74 35.54 6.99
C LEU A 244 -8.65 35.14 5.81
N THR A 245 -8.09 34.97 4.61
CA THR A 245 -8.84 34.57 3.40
C THR A 245 -9.41 33.16 3.52
N ASN A 246 -8.62 32.23 4.01
CA ASN A 246 -9.05 30.84 4.22
C ASN A 246 -10.12 30.75 5.32
N TYR A 247 -10.01 31.57 6.39
CA TYR A 247 -11.02 31.64 7.42
C TYR A 247 -12.35 32.21 6.87
N GLN A 248 -12.29 33.26 6.05
CA GLN A 248 -13.48 33.89 5.46
C GLN A 248 -14.16 33.02 4.41
N SER A 249 -13.38 32.26 3.62
CA SER A 249 -13.91 31.40 2.53
C SER A 249 -14.32 30.01 3.00
N GLY A 250 -13.90 29.58 4.18
CA GLY A 250 -14.09 28.19 4.66
C GLY A 250 -13.38 27.12 3.86
N LYS A 251 -12.49 27.51 2.92
CA LYS A 251 -11.71 26.64 2.04
C LYS A 251 -10.28 27.14 1.97
N THR A 252 -9.33 26.22 1.73
CA THR A 252 -7.93 26.59 1.48
C THR A 252 -7.80 27.16 0.07
N GLN A 253 -7.90 28.48 -0.06
CA GLN A 253 -7.81 29.18 -1.35
C GLN A 253 -6.43 29.79 -1.65
N GLN A 254 -5.60 30.03 -0.64
CA GLN A 254 -4.27 30.61 -0.80
C GLN A 254 -3.20 29.78 -0.09
N GLY A 255 -2.15 29.43 -0.84
CA GLY A 255 -0.89 28.91 -0.31
C GLY A 255 0.01 30.06 0.18
N ALA A 256 0.64 29.89 1.34
CA ALA A 256 1.51 30.92 1.95
C ALA A 256 2.96 30.42 2.14
N SER A 257 3.34 29.29 1.54
CA SER A 257 4.70 28.75 1.68
C SER A 257 5.67 29.48 0.76
N THR A 258 6.85 29.82 1.28
CA THR A 258 7.97 30.39 0.52
C THR A 258 8.79 29.30 -0.18
N ILE A 259 9.65 29.68 -1.13
CA ILE A 259 10.63 28.78 -1.77
C ILE A 259 11.50 28.10 -0.72
N THR A 260 11.98 28.84 0.31
CA THR A 260 12.78 28.27 1.39
C THR A 260 12.03 27.23 2.20
N GLN A 261 10.74 27.48 2.51
CA GLN A 261 9.89 26.51 3.20
C GLN A 261 9.63 25.24 2.35
N GLN A 262 9.47 25.42 1.05
CA GLN A 262 9.31 24.28 0.13
C GLN A 262 10.60 23.45 0.02
N LEU A 263 11.77 24.08 0.00
CA LEU A 263 13.04 23.37 0.09
C LEU A 263 13.13 22.51 1.35
N ILE A 264 12.88 23.10 2.54
CA ILE A 264 12.87 22.37 3.81
C ILE A 264 11.86 21.22 3.81
N LYS A 265 10.66 21.45 3.25
CA LYS A 265 9.66 20.40 3.08
C LYS A 265 10.21 19.22 2.27
N ASN A 266 10.85 19.49 1.14
CA ASN A 266 11.29 18.46 0.21
C ASN A 266 12.56 17.71 0.68
N THR A 267 13.36 18.33 1.58
CA THR A 267 14.66 17.76 2.01
C THR A 267 14.73 17.30 3.45
N VAL A 268 13.89 17.85 4.36
CA VAL A 268 14.04 17.62 5.81
C VAL A 268 12.74 17.11 6.45
N THR A 269 11.58 17.76 6.20
CA THR A 269 10.35 17.51 6.97
C THR A 269 9.33 16.60 6.32
N GLY A 270 9.51 16.26 5.04
CA GLY A 270 8.63 15.35 4.29
C GLY A 270 7.26 15.96 3.93
N SER A 271 6.33 15.12 3.40
CA SER A 271 5.08 15.54 2.75
C SER A 271 3.83 15.52 3.66
N GLN A 272 3.90 15.06 4.90
CA GLN A 272 2.74 14.98 5.81
C GLN A 272 2.05 16.34 6.01
N THR A 273 0.71 16.36 6.03
CA THR A 273 -0.07 17.62 6.09
C THR A 273 -0.45 18.02 7.52
N THR A 274 0.52 18.14 8.44
CA THR A 274 0.27 18.51 9.84
C THR A 274 0.65 19.95 10.14
N LEU A 275 -0.02 20.57 11.11
CA LEU A 275 0.33 21.92 11.59
C LEU A 275 1.71 21.96 12.25
N ASP A 276 2.06 20.91 13.00
CA ASP A 276 3.39 20.77 13.63
C ASP A 276 4.50 20.82 12.58
N ARG A 277 4.38 20.07 11.48
CA ARG A 277 5.32 20.12 10.37
C ARG A 277 5.45 21.54 9.79
N LYS A 278 4.33 22.25 9.58
CA LYS A 278 4.36 23.63 9.05
C LYS A 278 5.08 24.61 9.97
N ILE A 279 4.96 24.44 11.29
CA ILE A 279 5.71 25.23 12.26
C ILE A 279 7.22 24.90 12.18
N LYS A 280 7.57 23.64 12.13
CA LYS A 280 8.95 23.18 11.98
C LYS A 280 9.59 23.70 10.67
N GLU A 281 8.88 23.59 9.55
CA GLU A 281 9.31 24.20 8.26
C GLU A 281 9.61 25.71 8.40
N ALA A 282 8.71 26.45 9.05
CA ALA A 282 8.90 27.89 9.20
C ALA A 282 10.12 28.23 10.10
N ILE A 283 10.34 27.49 11.19
CA ILE A 283 11.49 27.67 12.08
C ILE A 283 12.80 27.38 11.32
N LEU A 284 12.86 26.27 10.57
CA LEU A 284 14.06 25.89 9.84
C LEU A 284 14.34 26.84 8.66
N ALA A 285 13.29 27.22 7.90
CA ALA A 285 13.43 28.16 6.79
C ALA A 285 13.90 29.55 7.23
N PHE A 286 13.37 30.04 8.35
CA PHE A 286 13.84 31.28 9.00
C PHE A 286 15.29 31.12 9.48
N GLY A 287 15.61 30.02 10.15
CA GLY A 287 16.93 29.74 10.70
C GLY A 287 18.01 29.75 9.63
N ILE A 288 17.88 28.96 8.56
CA ILE A 288 18.91 28.87 7.50
C ILE A 288 19.11 30.17 6.74
N THR A 289 18.05 31.03 6.66
CA THR A 289 18.12 32.30 5.97
C THR A 289 18.76 33.37 6.87
N GLU A 290 18.30 33.55 8.09
CA GLU A 290 18.77 34.59 9.02
C GLU A 290 20.18 34.33 9.60
N THR A 291 20.55 33.04 9.78
CA THR A 291 21.91 32.72 10.24
C THR A 291 22.93 32.87 9.09
N GLY A 292 22.47 33.05 7.84
CA GLY A 292 23.34 33.10 6.67
C GLY A 292 24.00 31.76 6.36
N GLN A 293 23.46 30.63 6.86
CA GLN A 293 23.96 29.28 6.58
C GLN A 293 24.03 29.03 5.08
N TYR A 294 22.98 29.44 4.35
CA TYR A 294 22.93 29.44 2.89
C TYR A 294 22.51 30.81 2.35
N SER A 295 23.18 31.26 1.30
CA SER A 295 22.77 32.45 0.55
C SER A 295 21.45 32.19 -0.22
N LYS A 296 20.72 33.21 -0.58
CA LYS A 296 19.50 33.10 -1.40
C LYS A 296 19.76 32.41 -2.75
N THR A 297 20.92 32.63 -3.34
CA THR A 297 21.31 31.95 -4.59
C THR A 297 21.55 30.44 -4.37
N GLN A 298 22.16 30.04 -3.25
CA GLN A 298 22.32 28.63 -2.91
C GLN A 298 20.97 27.96 -2.61
N ILE A 299 20.07 28.63 -1.87
CA ILE A 299 18.73 28.13 -1.59
C ILE A 299 17.93 27.96 -2.91
N MET A 300 18.02 28.90 -3.86
CA MET A 300 17.38 28.78 -5.19
C MET A 300 17.94 27.59 -5.96
N ALA A 301 19.26 27.43 -5.98
CA ALA A 301 19.89 26.30 -6.66
C ALA A 301 19.46 24.97 -6.07
N MET A 302 19.48 24.85 -4.75
CA MET A 302 19.01 23.64 -4.05
C MET A 302 17.52 23.37 -4.32
N TYR A 303 16.68 24.42 -4.34
CA TYR A 303 15.26 24.29 -4.64
C TYR A 303 15.01 23.76 -6.05
N LEU A 304 15.57 24.41 -7.07
CA LEU A 304 15.39 24.03 -8.48
C LEU A 304 15.98 22.64 -8.80
N ASN A 305 16.97 22.19 -8.04
CA ASN A 305 17.52 20.84 -8.14
C ASN A 305 16.68 19.76 -7.41
N THR A 306 15.77 20.14 -6.51
CA THR A 306 15.01 19.18 -5.66
C THR A 306 13.51 19.18 -5.89
N ILE A 307 13.01 20.14 -6.65
CA ILE A 307 11.57 20.27 -6.90
C ILE A 307 11.12 19.27 -7.98
N SER A 308 9.90 18.73 -7.81
CA SER A 308 9.30 17.83 -8.78
C SER A 308 8.64 18.59 -9.92
N TYR A 309 8.98 18.21 -11.16
CA TYR A 309 8.37 18.70 -12.41
C TYR A 309 7.43 17.65 -13.04
N GLY A 310 7.09 16.59 -12.35
CA GLY A 310 6.21 15.51 -12.79
C GLY A 310 6.28 14.36 -11.80
N PRO A 311 5.51 13.30 -11.98
CA PRO A 311 5.51 12.14 -11.07
C PRO A 311 6.92 11.55 -10.84
N THR A 312 7.77 11.60 -11.88
CA THR A 312 9.07 10.92 -11.92
C THR A 312 10.23 11.85 -12.34
N ILE A 313 10.03 13.17 -12.35
CA ILE A 313 11.02 14.13 -12.85
C ILE A 313 11.34 15.12 -11.75
N ILE A 314 12.55 15.02 -11.18
CA ILE A 314 13.04 15.87 -10.10
C ILE A 314 14.24 16.69 -10.58
N GLY A 315 14.15 17.99 -10.38
CA GLY A 315 15.20 18.94 -10.76
C GLY A 315 15.04 19.50 -12.17
N LEU A 316 15.54 20.72 -12.32
CA LEU A 316 15.39 21.53 -13.55
C LEU A 316 16.04 20.89 -14.76
N ASP A 317 17.27 20.38 -14.59
CA ASP A 317 18.03 19.81 -15.70
C ASP A 317 17.38 18.51 -16.20
N ALA A 318 16.90 17.68 -15.29
CA ALA A 318 16.12 16.48 -15.62
C ALA A 318 14.83 16.83 -16.38
N ALA A 319 14.16 17.92 -16.03
CA ALA A 319 12.96 18.38 -16.74
C ALA A 319 13.30 18.87 -18.16
N ALA A 320 14.45 19.53 -18.34
CA ALA A 320 14.92 19.96 -19.66
C ALA A 320 15.23 18.77 -20.58
N HIS A 321 15.85 17.73 -20.03
CA HIS A 321 16.07 16.47 -20.74
C HIS A 321 14.74 15.78 -21.10
N ALA A 322 13.87 15.56 -20.11
CA ALA A 322 12.68 14.73 -20.26
C ALA A 322 11.64 15.34 -21.20
N TYR A 323 11.37 16.63 -21.07
CA TYR A 323 10.26 17.28 -21.79
C TYR A 323 10.68 17.93 -23.12
N PHE A 324 11.94 18.33 -23.23
CA PHE A 324 12.41 19.06 -24.40
C PHE A 324 13.54 18.37 -25.18
N GLY A 325 13.97 17.17 -24.71
CA GLY A 325 14.97 16.35 -25.39
C GLY A 325 16.34 17.03 -25.49
N TYR A 326 16.63 18.01 -24.62
CA TYR A 326 17.93 18.63 -24.55
C TYR A 326 18.93 17.69 -23.89
N ASN A 327 20.13 17.63 -24.45
CA ASN A 327 21.26 16.90 -23.92
C ASN A 327 22.35 17.85 -23.43
N ASP A 328 23.12 17.41 -22.45
CA ASP A 328 24.33 18.11 -22.03
C ASP A 328 25.37 18.07 -23.14
N ASP A 329 26.26 19.03 -23.09
CA ASP A 329 27.44 18.97 -23.94
C ASP A 329 28.41 17.88 -23.46
N GLN A 330 29.22 17.32 -24.35
CA GLN A 330 30.21 16.32 -23.96
C GLN A 330 31.20 16.92 -22.94
N ASN A 331 31.44 16.18 -21.84
CA ASN A 331 32.35 16.59 -20.76
C ASN A 331 31.93 17.87 -20.01
N VAL A 332 30.62 18.14 -19.90
CA VAL A 332 30.10 19.25 -19.10
C VAL A 332 30.56 19.15 -17.65
N SER A 333 31.04 20.27 -17.07
CA SER A 333 31.41 20.33 -15.66
C SER A 333 30.22 20.78 -14.81
N ARG A 334 29.93 20.04 -13.74
CA ARG A 334 28.96 20.36 -12.67
C ARG A 334 29.65 20.75 -11.37
N ASP A 335 30.99 20.92 -11.39
CA ASP A 335 31.72 21.38 -10.23
C ASP A 335 31.52 22.90 -10.06
N CYS A 336 30.72 23.28 -9.06
CA CYS A 336 30.36 24.66 -8.79
C CYS A 336 31.54 25.51 -8.26
N SER A 337 32.70 24.93 -7.99
CA SER A 337 33.92 25.64 -7.63
C SER A 337 34.70 26.11 -8.84
N GLN A 338 34.43 25.55 -10.03
CA GLN A 338 35.14 25.92 -11.29
C GLN A 338 34.40 27.03 -12.06
N THR A 339 35.12 28.04 -12.46
CA THR A 339 34.65 29.13 -13.36
C THR A 339 35.77 29.53 -14.32
N PRO A 340 35.50 29.61 -15.64
CA PRO A 340 34.25 29.32 -16.34
C PRO A 340 33.92 27.80 -16.38
N TYR A 341 32.64 27.46 -16.46
CA TYR A 341 32.19 26.05 -16.60
C TYR A 341 32.61 25.52 -17.99
N ILE A 342 32.86 24.22 -18.06
CA ILE A 342 33.13 23.52 -19.31
C ILE A 342 31.80 22.96 -19.83
N GLY A 343 31.43 23.34 -21.06
CA GLY A 343 30.19 22.87 -21.70
C GLY A 343 28.90 23.47 -21.11
N HIS A 344 27.77 23.19 -21.74
CA HIS A 344 26.45 23.65 -21.33
C HIS A 344 25.60 22.46 -20.87
N VAL A 345 24.88 22.61 -19.74
CA VAL A 345 23.88 21.66 -19.28
C VAL A 345 22.59 21.83 -20.10
N ALA A 346 21.73 20.81 -20.07
CA ALA A 346 20.46 20.82 -20.79
C ALA A 346 19.57 21.99 -20.38
N ALA A 347 19.55 22.32 -19.10
CA ALA A 347 18.75 23.43 -18.54
C ALA A 347 19.12 24.79 -19.12
N GLU A 348 20.39 25.03 -19.47
CA GLU A 348 20.83 26.30 -20.06
C GLU A 348 20.20 26.58 -21.45
N LYS A 349 19.67 25.55 -22.12
CA LYS A 349 19.07 25.62 -23.45
C LYS A 349 17.58 25.99 -23.42
N LEU A 350 16.99 26.13 -22.22
CA LEU A 350 15.57 26.43 -22.03
C LEU A 350 15.20 27.84 -22.51
N THR A 351 14.16 27.94 -23.32
CA THR A 351 13.57 29.21 -23.76
C THR A 351 12.70 29.83 -22.63
N LEU A 352 12.27 31.11 -22.82
CA LEU A 352 11.31 31.73 -21.91
C LEU A 352 9.97 30.96 -21.85
N GLY A 353 9.48 30.45 -23.00
CA GLY A 353 8.26 29.63 -23.05
C GLY A 353 8.40 28.37 -22.24
N GLN A 354 9.52 27.65 -22.39
CA GLN A 354 9.82 26.43 -21.65
C GLN A 354 10.06 26.71 -20.15
N ALA A 355 10.80 27.76 -19.83
CA ALA A 355 11.06 28.17 -18.44
C ALA A 355 9.78 28.50 -17.65
N SER A 356 8.90 29.33 -18.26
CA SER A 356 7.61 29.68 -17.66
C SER A 356 6.65 28.50 -17.57
N PHE A 357 6.69 27.57 -18.52
CA PHE A 357 5.91 26.33 -18.48
C PHE A 357 6.34 25.44 -17.32
N LEU A 358 7.65 25.21 -17.18
CA LEU A 358 8.20 24.41 -16.08
C LEU A 358 7.88 25.03 -14.72
N ALA A 359 8.02 26.35 -14.56
CA ALA A 359 7.72 27.04 -13.29
C ALA A 359 6.26 26.87 -12.82
N GLY A 360 5.33 26.53 -13.72
CA GLY A 360 3.93 26.26 -13.41
C GLY A 360 3.64 24.85 -12.87
N ILE A 361 4.53 23.87 -13.08
CA ILE A 361 4.28 22.46 -12.77
C ILE A 361 4.33 22.15 -11.25
N PRO A 362 5.28 22.70 -10.47
CA PRO A 362 5.54 22.29 -9.10
C PRO A 362 4.41 22.50 -8.10
N GLU A 363 3.42 23.33 -8.40
CA GLU A 363 2.23 23.51 -7.55
C GLU A 363 1.50 22.18 -7.32
N ASN A 364 1.35 21.38 -8.37
CA ASN A 364 0.77 20.02 -8.33
C ASN A 364 1.33 19.18 -9.49
N PRO A 365 2.49 18.54 -9.31
CA PRO A 365 3.20 17.84 -10.38
C PRO A 365 2.41 16.69 -11.02
N ASN A 366 1.52 16.05 -10.28
CA ASN A 366 0.67 14.97 -10.79
C ASN A 366 -0.46 15.52 -11.69
N LEU A 367 -1.12 16.60 -11.26
CA LEU A 367 -2.21 17.21 -12.01
C LEU A 367 -1.71 17.94 -13.25
N ASN A 368 -0.53 18.57 -13.16
CA ASN A 368 0.12 19.35 -14.22
C ASN A 368 1.12 18.51 -15.02
N ASN A 369 1.02 17.17 -14.99
CA ASN A 369 1.95 16.28 -15.69
C ASN A 369 1.86 16.42 -17.21
N PRO A 370 2.90 16.97 -17.90
CA PRO A 370 2.86 17.18 -19.35
C PRO A 370 2.77 15.91 -20.19
N LEU A 371 3.07 14.75 -19.62
CA LEU A 371 3.00 13.45 -20.31
C LEU A 371 1.55 12.97 -20.53
N THR A 372 0.56 13.61 -19.91
CA THR A 372 -0.86 13.33 -20.13
C THR A 372 -1.55 14.48 -20.84
N PRO A 373 -2.51 14.24 -21.76
CA PRO A 373 -3.21 15.31 -22.46
C PRO A 373 -3.89 16.32 -21.52
N ALA A 374 -4.55 15.84 -20.46
CA ALA A 374 -5.20 16.68 -19.46
C ALA A 374 -4.17 17.48 -18.64
N GLY A 375 -3.10 16.84 -18.21
CA GLY A 375 -2.03 17.48 -17.45
C GLY A 375 -1.28 18.54 -18.26
N PHE A 376 -1.07 18.32 -19.54
CA PHE A 376 -0.48 19.32 -20.44
C PHE A 376 -1.36 20.58 -20.54
N GLN A 377 -2.69 20.44 -20.68
CA GLN A 377 -3.61 21.57 -20.69
C GLN A 377 -3.63 22.33 -19.34
N ASN A 378 -3.55 21.58 -18.23
CA ASN A 378 -3.44 22.20 -16.91
C ASN A 378 -2.12 22.99 -16.77
N ALA A 379 -0.99 22.42 -17.22
CA ALA A 379 0.31 23.08 -17.21
C ALA A 379 0.33 24.34 -18.09
N LEU A 380 -0.27 24.30 -19.30
CA LEU A 380 -0.48 25.49 -20.14
C LEU A 380 -1.28 26.57 -19.41
N SER A 381 -2.43 26.21 -18.82
CA SER A 381 -3.26 27.15 -18.06
C SER A 381 -2.48 27.80 -16.92
N ARG A 382 -1.62 27.04 -16.25
CA ARG A 382 -0.75 27.53 -15.18
C ARG A 382 0.38 28.42 -15.72
N GLN A 383 0.98 28.07 -16.86
CA GLN A 383 1.98 28.91 -17.53
C GLN A 383 1.46 30.31 -17.85
N ARG A 384 0.21 30.44 -18.32
CA ARG A 384 -0.37 31.76 -18.58
C ARG A 384 -0.30 32.63 -17.33
N LYS A 385 -0.65 32.06 -16.16
CA LYS A 385 -0.55 32.77 -14.89
C LYS A 385 0.91 33.15 -14.54
N VAL A 386 1.87 32.26 -14.78
CA VAL A 386 3.30 32.56 -14.58
C VAL A 386 3.71 33.76 -15.41
N LEU A 387 3.38 33.79 -16.70
CA LEU A 387 3.72 34.88 -17.62
C LEU A 387 3.06 36.21 -17.20
N ASP A 388 1.80 36.18 -16.79
CA ASP A 388 1.08 37.36 -16.29
C ASP A 388 1.73 37.90 -15.00
N ASP A 389 2.15 37.03 -14.08
CA ASP A 389 2.84 37.40 -12.85
C ASP A 389 4.26 37.96 -13.14
N MET A 390 4.97 37.42 -14.13
CA MET A 390 6.28 37.98 -14.60
C MET A 390 6.14 39.37 -15.19
N VAL A 391 5.08 39.61 -15.97
CA VAL A 391 4.79 40.96 -16.52
C VAL A 391 4.43 41.92 -15.38
N ALA A 392 3.57 41.50 -14.48
CA ALA A 392 3.15 42.36 -13.34
C ALA A 392 4.32 42.73 -12.41
N GLN A 393 5.31 41.87 -12.27
CA GLN A 393 6.52 42.08 -11.49
C GLN A 393 7.67 42.71 -12.33
N LYS A 394 7.44 42.99 -13.60
CA LYS A 394 8.38 43.64 -14.53
C LYS A 394 9.67 42.83 -14.87
N TYR A 395 9.61 41.53 -14.79
CA TYR A 395 10.67 40.65 -15.26
C TYR A 395 10.70 40.61 -16.79
N ILE A 396 9.52 40.61 -17.42
CA ILE A 396 9.37 40.62 -18.90
C ILE A 396 8.31 41.67 -19.30
N ASN A 397 8.28 42.02 -20.59
CA ASN A 397 7.19 42.81 -21.14
C ASN A 397 6.06 41.94 -21.72
N GLN A 398 4.93 42.57 -22.11
CA GLN A 398 3.76 41.86 -22.62
C GLN A 398 4.06 41.11 -23.93
N ALA A 399 4.89 41.68 -24.81
CA ALA A 399 5.23 41.07 -26.09
C ALA A 399 6.07 39.79 -25.91
N ASP A 400 6.97 39.77 -24.93
CA ASP A 400 7.77 38.59 -24.60
C ASP A 400 6.85 37.49 -24.01
N ALA A 401 5.89 37.86 -23.15
CA ALA A 401 4.90 36.93 -22.59
C ALA A 401 4.02 36.29 -23.67
N ASP A 402 3.55 37.10 -24.64
CA ASP A 402 2.71 36.62 -25.72
C ASP A 402 3.50 35.74 -26.71
N ALA A 403 4.76 36.03 -26.93
CA ALA A 403 5.68 35.20 -27.74
C ALA A 403 5.92 33.84 -27.07
N ALA A 404 6.23 33.82 -25.78
CA ALA A 404 6.41 32.62 -24.97
C ALA A 404 5.12 31.75 -24.89
N TRP A 405 3.96 32.39 -24.78
CA TRP A 405 2.66 31.73 -24.82
C TRP A 405 2.39 31.08 -26.18
N LYS A 406 2.69 31.75 -27.24
CA LYS A 406 2.55 31.23 -28.61
C LYS A 406 3.46 30.02 -28.86
N GLU A 407 4.71 30.10 -28.39
CA GLU A 407 5.68 29.01 -28.47
C GLU A 407 5.12 27.72 -27.85
N SER A 408 4.53 27.81 -26.67
CA SER A 408 4.00 26.64 -25.92
C SER A 408 2.81 25.94 -26.61
N HIS A 409 2.18 26.62 -27.59
CA HIS A 409 1.10 26.03 -28.39
C HIS A 409 1.57 25.48 -29.72
N SER A 410 2.88 25.46 -29.98
CA SER A 410 3.43 24.82 -31.20
C SER A 410 3.41 23.29 -31.02
N ILE A 411 3.25 22.60 -32.16
CA ILE A 411 3.23 21.13 -32.20
C ILE A 411 4.57 20.50 -31.77
N SER A 412 5.64 21.26 -31.84
CA SER A 412 7.01 20.87 -31.50
C SER A 412 7.44 21.36 -30.11
N PHE A 413 6.52 21.87 -29.30
CA PHE A 413 6.88 22.44 -27.99
C PHE A 413 7.47 21.41 -27.05
N LEU A 414 6.84 20.24 -26.94
CA LEU A 414 7.40 19.09 -26.24
C LEU A 414 8.18 18.21 -27.25
N ASN A 415 9.43 17.92 -26.93
CA ASN A 415 10.25 16.94 -27.60
C ASN A 415 10.72 15.93 -26.57
N LEU A 416 9.84 14.96 -26.29
CA LEU A 416 10.04 14.02 -25.19
C LEU A 416 11.27 13.14 -25.44
N ALA A 417 12.14 13.06 -24.43
CA ALA A 417 13.22 12.09 -24.45
C ALA A 417 12.65 10.66 -24.48
N PRO A 418 13.32 9.70 -25.15
CA PRO A 418 12.91 8.31 -25.09
C PRO A 418 12.79 7.86 -23.62
N GLN A 419 11.59 7.43 -23.24
CA GLN A 419 11.38 6.89 -21.90
C GLN A 419 12.08 5.54 -21.80
N ILE A 420 12.84 5.32 -20.72
CA ILE A 420 13.38 4.00 -20.41
C ILE A 420 12.20 3.13 -20.05
N GLU A 421 11.96 2.09 -20.85
CA GLU A 421 10.89 1.13 -20.60
C GLU A 421 11.14 0.43 -19.26
N ASN A 422 10.12 0.38 -18.42
CA ASN A 422 10.15 -0.44 -17.21
C ASN A 422 9.80 -1.88 -17.59
N LEU A 423 10.81 -2.74 -17.63
CA LEU A 423 10.68 -4.13 -18.12
C LEU A 423 9.96 -5.04 -17.11
N ALA A 424 9.88 -4.65 -15.82
CA ALA A 424 9.23 -5.43 -14.77
C ALA A 424 8.51 -4.53 -13.76
N PRO A 425 7.47 -3.75 -14.17
CA PRO A 425 6.98 -2.63 -13.38
C PRO A 425 6.43 -3.02 -12.00
N HIS A 426 5.68 -4.10 -11.85
CA HIS A 426 5.20 -4.56 -10.54
C HIS A 426 6.34 -4.94 -9.58
N PHE A 427 7.37 -5.59 -10.10
CA PHE A 427 8.53 -5.97 -9.30
C PHE A 427 9.40 -4.75 -8.95
N VAL A 428 9.59 -3.84 -9.91
CA VAL A 428 10.34 -2.60 -9.67
C VAL A 428 9.69 -1.75 -8.57
N GLU A 429 8.35 -1.63 -8.55
CA GLU A 429 7.66 -0.95 -7.45
C GLU A 429 7.88 -1.66 -6.10
N TYR A 430 7.84 -3.00 -6.08
CA TYR A 430 8.15 -3.77 -4.87
C TYR A 430 9.59 -3.52 -4.37
N VAL A 431 10.58 -3.50 -5.27
CA VAL A 431 11.98 -3.18 -4.94
C VAL A 431 12.13 -1.74 -4.42
N LYS A 432 11.39 -0.78 -4.96
CA LYS A 432 11.39 0.62 -4.48
C LYS A 432 10.89 0.71 -3.04
N ASP A 433 9.82 -0.01 -2.71
CA ASP A 433 9.28 -0.03 -1.35
C ASP A 433 10.28 -0.66 -0.37
N GLU A 434 10.93 -1.77 -0.75
CA GLU A 434 11.98 -2.41 0.06
C GLU A 434 13.19 -1.49 0.24
N LEU A 435 13.67 -0.87 -0.84
CA LEU A 435 14.77 0.10 -0.79
C LEU A 435 14.45 1.29 0.11
N SER A 436 13.21 1.81 0.05
CA SER A 436 12.76 2.90 0.91
C SER A 436 12.79 2.50 2.39
N GLN A 437 12.34 1.29 2.73
CA GLN A 437 12.41 0.77 4.10
C GLN A 437 13.86 0.60 4.59
N MET A 438 14.78 0.15 3.72
CA MET A 438 16.21 0.05 4.05
C MET A 438 16.85 1.41 4.34
N ILE A 439 16.43 2.44 3.62
CA ILE A 439 16.85 3.83 3.82
C ILE A 439 16.29 4.38 5.13
N ASP A 440 14.97 4.23 5.36
CA ASP A 440 14.27 4.73 6.55
C ASP A 440 14.78 4.06 7.84
N SER A 441 15.15 2.78 7.77
CA SER A 441 15.76 2.05 8.87
C SER A 441 17.24 2.38 9.11
N GLY A 442 17.87 3.16 8.21
CA GLY A 442 19.30 3.51 8.28
C GLY A 442 20.25 2.37 7.88
N GLN A 443 19.71 1.29 7.28
CA GLN A 443 20.51 0.18 6.77
C GLN A 443 21.36 0.61 5.57
N ILE A 444 20.83 1.52 4.75
CA ILE A 444 21.52 2.17 3.63
C ILE A 444 21.41 3.68 3.81
N SER A 445 22.53 4.37 3.61
CA SER A 445 22.56 5.84 3.62
C SER A 445 22.40 6.38 2.21
N LEU A 446 21.37 7.22 1.99
CA LEU A 446 21.20 7.99 0.75
C LEU A 446 22.29 9.05 0.49
N SER A 447 23.21 9.25 1.43
CA SER A 447 24.31 10.21 1.24
C SER A 447 25.33 9.79 0.16
N ARG A 448 25.09 8.66 -0.49
CA ARG A 448 25.93 8.15 -1.58
C ARG A 448 25.11 8.06 -2.85
N THR A 449 25.62 8.69 -3.86
CA THR A 449 25.05 8.89 -5.17
C THR A 449 25.19 7.69 -6.07
N GLY A 450 24.21 7.49 -6.98
CA GLY A 450 24.28 6.46 -8.01
C GLY A 450 24.24 5.05 -7.45
N LEU A 451 23.06 4.54 -7.07
CA LEU A 451 22.93 3.16 -6.64
C LEU A 451 22.69 2.24 -7.84
N SER A 452 23.43 1.15 -7.89
CA SER A 452 23.14 -0.01 -8.73
C SER A 452 22.56 -1.12 -7.85
N VAL A 453 21.25 -1.34 -7.98
CA VAL A 453 20.49 -2.35 -7.21
C VAL A 453 20.38 -3.60 -8.06
N TYR A 454 21.03 -4.66 -7.65
CA TYR A 454 20.97 -5.96 -8.30
C TYR A 454 19.92 -6.80 -7.57
N THR A 455 18.95 -7.28 -8.33
CA THR A 455 17.78 -7.95 -7.78
C THR A 455 17.81 -9.44 -8.02
N THR A 456 16.85 -10.12 -7.40
CA THR A 456 16.67 -11.57 -7.51
C THR A 456 15.79 -12.00 -8.68
N LEU A 457 15.16 -11.05 -9.40
CA LEU A 457 14.26 -11.34 -10.50
C LEU A 457 14.97 -11.98 -11.69
N ASP A 458 14.36 -12.99 -12.28
CA ASP A 458 14.72 -13.51 -13.61
C ASP A 458 13.74 -12.94 -14.65
N LEU A 459 14.18 -11.89 -15.36
CA LEU A 459 13.34 -11.20 -16.36
C LEU A 459 12.90 -12.13 -17.48
N SER A 460 13.79 -13.03 -17.92
CA SER A 460 13.49 -13.97 -19.00
C SER A 460 12.39 -14.93 -18.60
N LEU A 461 12.48 -15.46 -17.37
CA LEU A 461 11.46 -16.35 -16.80
C LEU A 461 10.15 -15.58 -16.61
N GLN A 462 10.19 -14.37 -16.04
CA GLN A 462 9.01 -13.53 -15.82
C GLN A 462 8.25 -13.26 -17.12
N ASN A 463 8.94 -12.87 -18.19
CA ASN A 463 8.31 -12.58 -19.48
C ASN A 463 7.65 -13.84 -20.06
N ARG A 464 8.30 -14.99 -20.00
CA ARG A 464 7.72 -16.27 -20.45
C ARG A 464 6.46 -16.64 -19.66
N VAL A 465 6.46 -16.42 -18.36
CA VAL A 465 5.27 -16.67 -17.51
C VAL A 465 4.15 -15.67 -17.87
N GLN A 466 4.47 -14.41 -18.11
CA GLN A 466 3.49 -13.41 -18.51
C GLN A 466 2.86 -13.72 -19.88
N ASP A 467 3.66 -14.18 -20.83
CA ASP A 467 3.18 -14.64 -22.14
C ASP A 467 2.24 -15.83 -22.00
N GLU A 468 2.56 -16.79 -21.11
CA GLU A 468 1.70 -17.93 -20.86
C GLU A 468 0.39 -17.51 -20.20
N MET A 469 0.40 -16.53 -19.26
CA MET A 469 -0.81 -15.95 -18.70
C MET A 469 -1.72 -15.37 -19.79
N LYS A 470 -1.15 -14.55 -20.70
CA LYS A 470 -1.90 -13.95 -21.83
C LYS A 470 -2.48 -14.98 -22.74
N LYS A 471 -1.65 -15.97 -23.11
CA LYS A 471 -2.03 -17.05 -24.03
C LYS A 471 -3.13 -17.94 -23.45
N HIS A 472 -3.00 -18.32 -22.17
CA HIS A 472 -3.97 -19.19 -21.51
C HIS A 472 -5.33 -18.48 -21.34
N LEU A 473 -5.35 -17.28 -20.79
CA LEU A 473 -6.61 -16.59 -20.50
C LEU A 473 -7.33 -16.06 -21.74
N PHE A 474 -6.59 -15.58 -22.74
CA PHE A 474 -7.16 -14.84 -23.88
C PHE A 474 -6.88 -15.46 -25.25
N GLY A 475 -6.20 -16.60 -25.29
CA GLY A 475 -5.90 -17.36 -26.51
C GLY A 475 -7.07 -18.23 -27.00
N GLN A 476 -6.74 -19.48 -27.30
CA GLN A 476 -7.70 -20.49 -27.81
C GLN A 476 -7.98 -21.60 -26.78
N GLU A 477 -7.55 -21.41 -25.54
CA GLU A 477 -7.80 -22.38 -24.47
C GLU A 477 -9.29 -22.41 -24.11
N VAL A 478 -9.79 -23.60 -23.78
CA VAL A 478 -11.19 -23.83 -23.45
C VAL A 478 -11.34 -24.41 -22.04
N ASP A 479 -12.49 -24.11 -21.45
CA ASP A 479 -12.93 -24.68 -20.16
C ASP A 479 -13.32 -26.19 -20.32
N GLU A 480 -13.84 -26.78 -19.26
CA GLU A 480 -14.34 -28.15 -19.24
C GLU A 480 -15.57 -28.39 -20.12
N TYR A 481 -16.28 -27.33 -20.51
CA TYR A 481 -17.46 -27.36 -21.39
C TYR A 481 -17.11 -27.05 -22.86
N GLY A 482 -15.83 -26.78 -23.18
CA GLY A 482 -15.37 -26.41 -24.51
C GLY A 482 -15.59 -24.94 -24.88
N THR A 483 -15.92 -24.08 -23.91
CA THR A 483 -16.02 -22.63 -24.07
C THR A 483 -14.63 -22.01 -23.98
N LEU A 484 -14.33 -20.97 -24.79
CA LEU A 484 -13.06 -20.25 -24.68
C LEU A 484 -12.98 -19.51 -23.33
N LEU A 485 -11.89 -19.70 -22.58
CA LEU A 485 -11.70 -19.09 -21.25
C LEU A 485 -11.91 -17.56 -21.24
N LYS A 486 -11.53 -16.87 -22.32
CA LYS A 486 -11.81 -15.42 -22.45
C LYS A 486 -13.31 -15.05 -22.41
N ASN A 487 -14.21 -16.00 -22.61
CA ASN A 487 -15.65 -15.82 -22.55
C ASN A 487 -16.22 -16.12 -21.15
N ASP A 488 -15.41 -16.66 -20.24
CA ASP A 488 -15.80 -17.06 -18.90
C ASP A 488 -15.67 -15.94 -17.86
N ASN A 489 -15.84 -14.71 -18.30
CA ASN A 489 -15.85 -13.53 -17.44
C ASN A 489 -14.56 -13.32 -16.64
N VAL A 490 -13.42 -13.78 -17.13
CA VAL A 490 -12.09 -13.59 -16.54
C VAL A 490 -11.40 -12.37 -17.13
N SER A 491 -10.67 -11.59 -16.33
CA SER A 491 -10.00 -10.40 -16.84
C SER A 491 -8.53 -10.27 -16.41
N ASN A 492 -8.07 -10.99 -15.37
CA ASN A 492 -6.73 -10.80 -14.84
C ASN A 492 -6.15 -12.07 -14.23
N SER A 493 -4.83 -12.04 -13.99
CA SER A 493 -4.08 -13.07 -13.29
C SER A 493 -2.85 -12.46 -12.63
N ALA A 494 -2.36 -13.09 -11.56
CA ALA A 494 -1.10 -12.77 -10.90
C ALA A 494 -0.27 -14.05 -10.72
N ALA A 495 1.07 -13.93 -10.79
CA ALA A 495 1.97 -15.08 -10.62
C ALA A 495 3.18 -14.69 -9.76
N ILE A 496 3.57 -15.59 -8.86
CA ILE A 496 4.69 -15.40 -7.94
C ILE A 496 5.50 -16.69 -7.90
N LEU A 497 6.83 -16.58 -7.98
CA LEU A 497 7.76 -17.68 -7.81
C LEU A 497 8.86 -17.30 -6.82
N ILE A 498 9.07 -18.15 -5.83
CA ILE A 498 10.04 -17.96 -4.75
C ILE A 498 11.03 -19.12 -4.73
N GLN A 499 12.32 -18.83 -4.58
CA GLN A 499 13.34 -19.82 -4.24
C GLN A 499 13.39 -19.98 -2.73
N GLN A 500 12.92 -21.09 -2.18
CA GLN A 500 12.60 -21.19 -0.76
C GLN A 500 13.80 -21.12 0.19
N ASN A 501 14.98 -21.56 -0.20
CA ASN A 501 16.16 -21.58 0.67
C ASN A 501 16.75 -20.17 0.94
N THR A 502 16.53 -19.26 0.02
CA THR A 502 17.02 -17.88 0.07
C THR A 502 15.91 -16.85 0.28
N GLY A 503 14.66 -17.20 -0.02
CA GLY A 503 13.54 -16.29 -0.06
C GLY A 503 13.48 -15.44 -1.33
N ASP A 504 14.37 -15.68 -2.29
CA ASP A 504 14.49 -14.87 -3.51
C ASP A 504 13.23 -14.92 -4.36
N ILE A 505 12.72 -13.77 -4.71
CA ILE A 505 11.59 -13.61 -5.63
C ILE A 505 12.13 -13.68 -7.06
N ARG A 506 11.83 -14.77 -7.78
CA ARG A 506 12.25 -15.00 -9.16
C ARG A 506 11.27 -14.49 -10.20
N VAL A 507 9.97 -14.48 -9.87
CA VAL A 507 8.87 -13.94 -10.67
C VAL A 507 7.91 -13.21 -9.77
N LEU A 508 7.48 -12.01 -10.15
CA LEU A 508 6.41 -11.25 -9.49
C LEU A 508 5.60 -10.47 -10.53
N LEU A 509 4.46 -11.02 -10.90
CA LEU A 509 3.50 -10.45 -11.83
C LEU A 509 2.21 -10.15 -11.08
N GLY A 510 1.86 -8.88 -10.97
CA GLY A 510 0.63 -8.41 -10.30
C GLY A 510 -0.57 -8.30 -11.21
N SER A 511 -0.37 -8.40 -12.53
CA SER A 511 -1.40 -8.44 -13.56
C SER A 511 -0.86 -9.13 -14.82
N TYR A 512 -1.75 -9.57 -15.70
CA TYR A 512 -1.32 -10.12 -17.00
C TYR A 512 -0.67 -9.06 -17.90
N ASP A 513 -0.97 -7.78 -17.71
CA ASP A 513 -0.36 -6.65 -18.41
C ASP A 513 -0.49 -5.36 -17.57
N TYR A 514 0.65 -4.78 -17.22
CA TYR A 514 0.73 -3.57 -16.38
C TYR A 514 0.02 -2.36 -17.00
N ASN A 515 0.07 -2.22 -18.31
CA ASN A 515 -0.49 -1.06 -19.02
C ASN A 515 -1.94 -1.28 -19.47
N ALA A 516 -2.52 -2.45 -19.23
CA ALA A 516 -3.88 -2.74 -19.63
C ALA A 516 -4.89 -1.94 -18.78
N THR A 517 -5.77 -1.22 -19.46
CA THR A 517 -6.97 -0.59 -18.90
C THR A 517 -8.25 -1.36 -19.27
N GLN A 518 -8.14 -2.28 -20.21
CA GLN A 518 -9.19 -3.17 -20.66
C GLN A 518 -8.58 -4.53 -21.05
N ALA A 519 -9.21 -5.60 -20.64
CA ALA A 519 -8.84 -6.96 -21.05
C ALA A 519 -9.30 -7.23 -22.49
N PRO A 520 -8.73 -8.24 -23.19
CA PRO A 520 -9.11 -8.58 -24.56
C PRO A 520 -10.60 -8.93 -24.76
N ASN A 521 -11.29 -9.35 -23.72
CA ASN A 521 -12.74 -9.62 -23.72
C ASN A 521 -13.60 -8.37 -23.43
N GLY A 522 -13.00 -7.19 -23.37
CA GLY A 522 -13.71 -5.93 -23.17
C GLY A 522 -13.93 -5.50 -21.71
N LYS A 523 -13.52 -6.29 -20.72
CA LYS A 523 -13.65 -5.93 -19.30
C LYS A 523 -12.66 -4.85 -18.90
N VAL A 524 -13.12 -3.90 -18.10
CA VAL A 524 -12.26 -2.87 -17.51
C VAL A 524 -11.34 -3.51 -16.46
N ILE A 525 -10.07 -3.16 -16.51
CA ILE A 525 -9.02 -3.63 -15.60
C ILE A 525 -8.13 -2.46 -15.22
N ASP A 526 -7.61 -2.49 -14.02
CA ASP A 526 -6.45 -1.68 -13.61
C ASP A 526 -5.21 -2.56 -13.61
N GLY A 527 -4.49 -2.57 -14.72
CA GLY A 527 -3.26 -3.35 -14.87
C GLY A 527 -2.14 -2.89 -13.94
N LYS A 528 -2.17 -1.64 -13.46
CA LYS A 528 -1.18 -1.09 -12.54
C LYS A 528 -1.40 -1.53 -11.09
N PHE A 529 -2.60 -1.96 -10.75
CA PHE A 529 -2.87 -2.53 -9.45
C PHE A 529 -2.17 -3.87 -9.28
N ASN A 530 -1.22 -3.94 -8.35
CA ASN A 530 -0.45 -5.15 -8.09
C ASN A 530 -1.27 -6.13 -7.25
N VAL A 531 -2.00 -7.05 -7.90
CA VAL A 531 -2.80 -8.06 -7.19
C VAL A 531 -1.92 -8.91 -6.28
N ALA A 532 -0.67 -9.19 -6.66
CA ALA A 532 0.24 -10.07 -5.91
C ALA A 532 0.57 -9.53 -4.50
N THR A 533 0.70 -8.20 -4.34
CA THR A 533 1.19 -7.56 -3.11
C THR A 533 0.22 -6.57 -2.47
N GLN A 534 -0.74 -6.03 -3.25
CA GLN A 534 -1.71 -5.04 -2.79
C GLN A 534 -3.13 -5.61 -2.75
N GLY A 535 -3.41 -6.66 -3.52
CA GLY A 535 -4.72 -7.30 -3.55
C GLY A 535 -4.94 -8.20 -2.34
N TYR A 536 -6.09 -8.06 -1.71
CA TYR A 536 -6.60 -9.04 -0.75
C TYR A 536 -7.48 -10.02 -1.49
N ARG A 537 -7.17 -11.31 -1.45
CA ARG A 537 -7.89 -12.36 -2.21
C ARG A 537 -8.16 -13.57 -1.34
N GLN A 538 -9.36 -14.12 -1.44
CA GLN A 538 -9.71 -15.35 -0.73
C GLN A 538 -8.96 -16.54 -1.33
N PRO A 539 -8.14 -17.24 -0.53
CA PRO A 539 -7.33 -18.35 -1.03
C PRO A 539 -8.12 -19.63 -1.31
N GLY A 540 -9.37 -19.71 -0.89
CA GLY A 540 -10.16 -20.91 -1.04
C GLY A 540 -9.48 -22.15 -0.43
N SER A 541 -9.63 -23.29 -1.09
CA SER A 541 -9.05 -24.57 -0.64
C SER A 541 -7.52 -24.63 -0.58
N THR A 542 -6.77 -23.61 -1.06
CA THR A 542 -5.32 -23.56 -0.86
C THR A 542 -4.95 -23.32 0.61
N MET A 543 -5.88 -22.90 1.45
CA MET A 543 -5.68 -22.82 2.91
C MET A 543 -5.58 -24.20 3.59
N LYS A 544 -6.16 -25.25 3.01
CA LYS A 544 -6.27 -26.57 3.64
C LYS A 544 -4.93 -27.20 4.02
N PRO A 545 -3.86 -27.18 3.19
CA PRO A 545 -2.56 -27.72 3.60
C PRO A 545 -1.99 -27.12 4.88
N LEU A 546 -2.14 -25.79 5.07
CA LEU A 546 -1.69 -25.09 6.29
C LEU A 546 -2.50 -25.56 7.50
N LEU A 547 -3.81 -25.66 7.35
CA LEU A 547 -4.73 -26.12 8.40
C LEU A 547 -4.44 -27.57 8.81
N TYR A 548 -4.28 -28.47 7.85
CA TYR A 548 -3.96 -29.89 8.14
C TYR A 548 -2.58 -30.04 8.79
N THR A 549 -1.61 -29.20 8.42
CA THR A 549 -0.33 -29.14 9.13
C THR A 549 -0.53 -28.81 10.61
N MET A 550 -1.36 -27.82 10.95
CA MET A 550 -1.70 -27.50 12.34
C MET A 550 -2.44 -28.65 13.04
N ALA A 551 -3.26 -29.41 12.31
CA ALA A 551 -3.92 -30.59 12.86
C ALA A 551 -2.91 -31.72 13.14
N PHE A 552 -1.91 -31.90 12.27
CA PHE A 552 -0.81 -32.87 12.50
C PHE A 552 0.08 -32.47 13.69
N GLU A 553 0.35 -31.17 13.91
CA GLU A 553 1.01 -30.68 15.12
C GLU A 553 0.25 -31.10 16.39
N LYS A 554 -1.07 -31.19 16.32
CA LYS A 554 -1.96 -31.61 17.44
C LYS A 554 -2.22 -33.12 17.51
N GLY A 555 -1.54 -33.89 16.69
CA GLY A 555 -1.55 -35.36 16.78
C GLY A 555 -2.38 -36.10 15.73
N TRP A 556 -3.00 -35.40 14.77
CA TRP A 556 -3.56 -36.09 13.59
C TRP A 556 -2.43 -36.70 12.74
N PHE A 557 -2.79 -37.64 11.86
CA PHE A 557 -1.84 -38.25 10.93
C PHE A 557 -2.52 -38.61 9.61
N PRO A 558 -1.78 -38.75 8.49
CA PRO A 558 -2.35 -38.93 7.16
C PRO A 558 -3.31 -40.11 6.99
N ALA A 559 -3.01 -41.25 7.61
CA ALA A 559 -3.83 -42.46 7.53
C ALA A 559 -5.08 -42.46 8.45
N GLN A 560 -5.22 -41.44 9.30
CA GLN A 560 -6.37 -41.33 10.21
C GLN A 560 -7.64 -41.19 9.37
N THR A 561 -8.69 -41.95 9.75
CA THR A 561 -9.99 -41.90 9.07
C THR A 561 -10.83 -40.73 9.61
N ILE A 562 -11.55 -40.09 8.71
CA ILE A 562 -12.52 -39.03 8.97
C ILE A 562 -13.78 -39.32 8.16
N ASN A 563 -14.93 -38.90 8.65
CA ASN A 563 -16.20 -39.09 7.95
C ASN A 563 -16.58 -37.81 7.20
N ASP A 564 -16.70 -37.90 5.87
CA ASP A 564 -17.24 -36.87 5.01
C ASP A 564 -18.74 -37.13 4.81
N ALA A 565 -19.55 -36.52 5.63
CA ALA A 565 -21.01 -36.66 5.62
C ALA A 565 -21.66 -35.31 5.97
N PRO A 566 -22.90 -35.06 5.57
CA PRO A 566 -23.62 -33.83 5.90
C PRO A 566 -23.50 -33.51 7.38
N THR A 567 -22.85 -32.42 7.73
CA THR A 567 -22.58 -32.01 9.10
C THR A 567 -23.00 -30.56 9.29
N ILE A 568 -23.69 -30.30 10.41
CA ILE A 568 -24.06 -28.96 10.85
C ILE A 568 -23.14 -28.59 12.01
N PHE A 569 -22.44 -27.49 11.87
CA PHE A 569 -21.51 -27.00 12.87
C PHE A 569 -22.14 -25.84 13.66
N PRO A 570 -22.03 -25.80 14.99
CA PRO A 570 -22.38 -24.60 15.73
C PRO A 570 -21.39 -23.49 15.40
N ASP A 571 -21.89 -22.33 15.01
CA ASP A 571 -21.07 -21.16 14.83
C ASP A 571 -20.92 -20.40 16.15
N ILE A 572 -19.77 -20.57 16.79
CA ILE A 572 -19.47 -20.00 18.11
C ILE A 572 -19.41 -18.46 18.06
N GLY A 573 -19.14 -17.87 16.89
CA GLY A 573 -19.00 -16.41 16.71
C GLY A 573 -20.32 -15.68 16.60
N THR A 574 -21.30 -16.27 15.91
CA THR A 574 -22.59 -15.63 15.62
C THR A 574 -23.76 -16.22 16.41
N GLY A 575 -23.55 -17.35 17.08
CA GLY A 575 -24.61 -18.14 17.74
C GLY A 575 -25.55 -18.85 16.74
N GLY A 576 -25.17 -18.85 15.45
CA GLY A 576 -25.86 -19.52 14.36
C GLY A 576 -25.34 -20.94 14.11
N VAL A 577 -25.60 -21.44 12.89
CA VAL A 577 -25.07 -22.72 12.41
C VAL A 577 -24.35 -22.51 11.08
N TYR A 578 -23.23 -23.20 10.89
CA TYR A 578 -22.49 -23.25 9.66
C TYR A 578 -22.70 -24.62 8.99
N LYS A 579 -23.05 -24.62 7.71
CA LYS A 579 -23.31 -25.81 6.89
C LYS A 579 -22.48 -25.75 5.63
N PRO A 580 -21.23 -26.25 5.65
CA PRO A 580 -20.43 -26.37 4.42
C PRO A 580 -21.06 -27.45 3.51
N LEU A 581 -20.92 -27.23 2.21
CA LEU A 581 -21.23 -28.24 1.19
C LEU A 581 -19.91 -28.55 0.50
N ASP A 582 -19.66 -29.82 0.19
CA ASP A 582 -18.51 -30.17 -0.63
C ASP A 582 -18.66 -29.60 -2.04
N ALA A 583 -17.54 -29.13 -2.63
CA ALA A 583 -17.51 -28.44 -3.93
C ALA A 583 -18.14 -29.28 -5.06
N GLU A 584 -18.19 -30.61 -4.91
CA GLU A 584 -18.85 -31.52 -5.83
C GLU A 584 -20.37 -31.69 -5.60
N ARG A 585 -21.04 -30.60 -5.23
CA ARG A 585 -22.52 -30.48 -5.23
C ARG A 585 -23.25 -31.56 -4.40
N GLY A 586 -22.78 -31.80 -3.20
CA GLY A 586 -23.47 -32.67 -2.24
C GLY A 586 -23.23 -34.15 -2.45
N LYS A 587 -22.20 -34.54 -3.14
CA LYS A 587 -21.63 -35.87 -3.07
C LYS A 587 -20.74 -35.96 -1.84
N PHE A 588 -20.93 -37.01 -1.05
CA PHE A 588 -20.15 -37.27 0.17
C PHE A 588 -19.44 -38.59 0.03
N GLU A 589 -18.17 -38.64 0.43
CA GLU A 589 -17.33 -39.81 0.30
C GLU A 589 -17.39 -40.72 1.52
N ASN A 590 -18.14 -40.34 2.55
CA ASN A 590 -18.25 -41.09 3.78
C ASN A 590 -16.91 -41.28 4.52
N VAL A 591 -16.52 -42.47 4.87
CA VAL A 591 -15.29 -42.74 5.61
C VAL A 591 -14.09 -42.79 4.67
N LEU A 592 -13.15 -41.86 4.84
CA LEU A 592 -11.92 -41.76 4.07
C LEU A 592 -10.76 -41.37 5.00
N THR A 593 -9.53 -41.45 4.48
CA THR A 593 -8.34 -40.99 5.23
C THR A 593 -8.16 -39.48 5.13
N ILE A 594 -7.41 -38.89 6.07
CA ILE A 594 -7.00 -37.47 5.99
C ILE A 594 -6.23 -37.19 4.72
N ARG A 595 -5.41 -38.14 4.23
CA ARG A 595 -4.71 -38.06 2.92
C ARG A 595 -5.70 -37.85 1.78
N GLU A 596 -6.72 -38.69 1.70
CA GLU A 596 -7.76 -38.58 0.67
C GLU A 596 -8.55 -37.28 0.85
N ALA A 597 -8.93 -36.93 2.07
CA ALA A 597 -9.67 -35.71 2.35
C ALA A 597 -8.97 -34.41 1.88
N LEU A 598 -7.65 -34.33 2.07
CA LEU A 598 -6.86 -33.19 1.62
C LEU A 598 -6.64 -33.22 0.10
N GLN A 599 -6.37 -34.38 -0.49
CA GLN A 599 -6.15 -34.54 -1.94
C GLN A 599 -7.43 -34.29 -2.75
N HIS A 600 -8.58 -34.82 -2.27
CA HIS A 600 -9.89 -34.59 -2.91
C HIS A 600 -10.46 -33.20 -2.56
N SER A 601 -9.74 -32.45 -1.72
CA SER A 601 -10.12 -31.06 -1.38
C SER A 601 -11.47 -30.90 -0.65
N LEU A 602 -11.91 -31.91 0.11
CA LEU A 602 -13.23 -31.98 0.73
C LEU A 602 -13.41 -30.89 1.82
N ASP A 603 -14.59 -30.28 1.89
CA ASP A 603 -14.88 -29.15 2.77
C ASP A 603 -15.23 -29.57 4.20
N ILE A 604 -16.12 -30.55 4.36
CA ILE A 604 -16.53 -31.00 5.69
C ILE A 604 -15.36 -31.53 6.53
N PRO A 605 -14.44 -32.35 6.00
CA PRO A 605 -13.20 -32.71 6.68
C PRO A 605 -12.34 -31.54 7.11
N ALA A 606 -12.23 -30.49 6.27
CA ALA A 606 -11.46 -29.29 6.57
C ALA A 606 -12.10 -28.48 7.72
N VAL A 607 -13.43 -28.33 7.72
CA VAL A 607 -14.12 -27.66 8.84
C VAL A 607 -13.92 -28.44 10.15
N LYS A 608 -14.02 -29.79 10.12
CA LYS A 608 -13.71 -30.65 11.27
C LYS A 608 -12.25 -30.50 11.73
N ALA A 609 -11.31 -30.35 10.81
CA ALA A 609 -9.90 -30.07 11.14
C ALA A 609 -9.77 -28.74 11.89
N LEU A 610 -10.41 -27.67 11.43
CA LEU A 610 -10.37 -26.38 12.12
C LEU A 610 -11.04 -26.43 13.49
N GLN A 611 -12.15 -27.13 13.62
CA GLN A 611 -12.80 -27.34 14.91
C GLN A 611 -11.86 -28.09 15.88
N PHE A 612 -11.13 -29.10 15.40
CA PHE A 612 -10.12 -29.82 16.19
C PHE A 612 -8.92 -28.94 16.56
N VAL A 613 -8.42 -28.17 15.60
CA VAL A 613 -7.30 -27.22 15.81
C VAL A 613 -7.68 -26.11 16.78
N GLY A 614 -8.88 -25.58 16.67
CA GLY A 614 -9.38 -24.44 17.43
C GLY A 614 -8.92 -23.10 16.85
N LEU A 615 -9.80 -22.09 16.93
CA LEU A 615 -9.60 -20.80 16.25
C LEU A 615 -8.37 -20.04 16.75
N ASP A 616 -8.06 -20.09 18.05
CA ASP A 616 -6.90 -19.39 18.61
C ASP A 616 -5.56 -20.00 18.14
N TYR A 617 -5.48 -21.34 18.08
CA TYR A 617 -4.29 -22.02 17.57
C TYR A 617 -4.13 -21.77 16.06
N TYR A 618 -5.25 -21.74 15.33
CA TYR A 618 -5.26 -21.41 13.90
C TYR A 618 -4.73 -20.01 13.65
N LYS A 619 -5.18 -18.97 14.39
CA LYS A 619 -4.66 -17.61 14.31
C LYS A 619 -3.15 -17.55 14.57
N GLN A 620 -2.67 -18.24 15.61
CA GLN A 620 -1.23 -18.33 15.89
C GLN A 620 -0.49 -19.05 14.75
N GLY A 621 -1.12 -20.05 14.15
CA GLY A 621 -0.60 -20.77 12.99
C GLY A 621 -0.45 -19.86 11.78
N LEU A 622 -1.46 -19.05 11.44
CA LEU A 622 -1.38 -18.07 10.35
C LEU A 622 -0.16 -17.15 10.53
N THR A 623 0.02 -16.58 11.74
CA THR A 623 1.18 -15.73 12.04
C THR A 623 2.51 -16.47 11.88
N ARG A 624 2.60 -17.75 12.32
CA ARG A 624 3.81 -18.58 12.17
C ARG A 624 4.15 -18.85 10.71
N PHE A 625 3.14 -18.99 9.86
CA PHE A 625 3.30 -19.16 8.40
C PHE A 625 3.57 -17.84 7.68
N GLY A 626 3.64 -16.70 8.39
CA GLY A 626 3.92 -15.39 7.80
C GLY A 626 2.66 -14.61 7.38
N ILE A 627 1.47 -15.17 7.57
CA ILE A 627 0.20 -14.49 7.28
C ILE A 627 -0.18 -13.63 8.49
N THR A 628 0.23 -12.36 8.46
CA THR A 628 0.00 -11.41 9.56
C THR A 628 -0.98 -10.30 9.20
N ASP A 629 -1.15 -10.02 7.91
CA ASP A 629 -2.08 -9.05 7.38
C ASP A 629 -3.16 -9.76 6.54
N TYR A 630 -4.39 -9.71 7.01
CA TYR A 630 -5.56 -10.30 6.34
C TYR A 630 -6.83 -9.57 6.72
N GLN A 631 -7.82 -9.61 5.84
CA GLN A 631 -9.14 -9.05 6.10
C GLN A 631 -10.15 -10.16 6.42
N GLY A 632 -11.21 -9.78 7.14
CA GLY A 632 -12.24 -10.70 7.58
C GLY A 632 -12.06 -11.20 9.02
N SER A 633 -12.99 -12.00 9.48
CA SER A 633 -13.01 -12.57 10.83
C SER A 633 -12.71 -14.06 10.81
N VAL A 634 -11.76 -14.50 11.62
CA VAL A 634 -11.44 -15.93 11.74
C VAL A 634 -12.62 -16.68 12.35
N GLY A 635 -13.21 -17.57 11.59
CA GLY A 635 -14.32 -18.44 11.94
C GLY A 635 -14.19 -19.80 11.23
N LEU A 636 -15.23 -20.66 11.29
CA LEU A 636 -15.19 -21.99 10.67
C LEU A 636 -15.01 -21.93 9.14
N ALA A 637 -15.56 -20.89 8.48
CA ALA A 637 -15.38 -20.66 7.06
C ALA A 637 -13.90 -20.40 6.66
N SER A 638 -13.06 -19.96 7.62
CA SER A 638 -11.62 -19.77 7.37
C SER A 638 -10.89 -21.08 7.01
N SER A 639 -11.45 -22.25 7.35
CA SER A 639 -10.94 -23.55 6.91
C SER A 639 -11.00 -23.74 5.39
N LEU A 640 -11.95 -23.03 4.76
CA LEU A 640 -12.19 -23.03 3.31
C LEU A 640 -11.62 -21.78 2.63
N GLY A 641 -10.82 -20.98 3.36
CA GLY A 641 -10.15 -19.80 2.81
C GLY A 641 -11.05 -18.57 2.66
N ALA A 642 -11.99 -18.35 3.58
CA ALA A 642 -12.85 -17.16 3.58
C ALA A 642 -12.19 -15.88 4.14
N LEU A 643 -10.89 -15.90 4.41
CA LEU A 643 -10.10 -14.73 4.78
C LEU A 643 -9.49 -14.13 3.51
N ASP A 644 -9.50 -12.82 3.37
CA ASP A 644 -8.84 -12.14 2.28
C ASP A 644 -7.37 -11.91 2.64
N ILE A 645 -6.43 -12.47 1.85
CA ILE A 645 -5.00 -12.54 2.13
C ILE A 645 -4.23 -12.07 0.89
N HIS A 646 -3.07 -11.44 1.08
CA HIS A 646 -2.20 -11.10 -0.04
C HIS A 646 -1.64 -12.35 -0.71
N PRO A 647 -1.72 -12.47 -2.05
CA PRO A 647 -1.18 -13.62 -2.78
C PRO A 647 0.26 -13.97 -2.44
N ILE A 648 1.12 -12.97 -2.26
CA ILE A 648 2.53 -13.19 -1.92
C ILE A 648 2.69 -13.87 -0.55
N ASP A 649 1.83 -13.56 0.43
CA ASP A 649 1.88 -14.17 1.76
C ASP A 649 1.43 -15.63 1.72
N MET A 650 0.45 -15.95 0.85
CA MET A 650 0.04 -17.35 0.64
C MET A 650 1.16 -18.18 -0.01
N VAL A 651 1.87 -17.63 -1.01
CA VAL A 651 3.00 -18.32 -1.64
C VAL A 651 4.16 -18.46 -0.64
N HIS A 652 4.43 -17.44 0.18
CA HIS A 652 5.39 -17.52 1.27
C HIS A 652 5.02 -18.61 2.28
N ALA A 653 3.75 -18.71 2.69
CA ALA A 653 3.29 -19.76 3.61
C ALA A 653 3.50 -21.18 3.04
N PHE A 654 3.31 -21.37 1.72
CA PHE A 654 3.65 -22.63 1.05
C PHE A 654 5.16 -22.87 1.00
N SER A 655 6.00 -21.82 0.88
CA SER A 655 7.46 -21.97 0.95
C SER A 655 7.93 -22.45 2.32
N VAL A 656 7.22 -22.11 3.39
CA VAL A 656 7.48 -22.66 4.74
C VAL A 656 7.29 -24.17 4.76
N LEU A 657 6.23 -24.70 4.14
CA LEU A 657 6.04 -26.16 4.01
C LEU A 657 7.12 -26.80 3.15
N ALA A 658 7.44 -26.19 2.01
CA ALA A 658 8.50 -26.63 1.08
C ALA A 658 9.86 -26.73 1.78
N ASN A 659 10.13 -25.83 2.70
CA ASN A 659 11.37 -25.70 3.46
C ASN A 659 11.29 -26.41 4.84
N TYR A 660 10.49 -27.48 4.91
CA TYR A 660 10.35 -28.32 6.11
C TYR A 660 9.97 -27.53 7.37
N GLY A 661 9.02 -26.61 7.25
CA GLY A 661 8.52 -25.81 8.35
C GLY A 661 9.45 -24.66 8.76
N ARG A 662 10.38 -24.29 7.92
CA ARG A 662 11.32 -23.18 8.13
C ARG A 662 10.86 -21.96 7.34
N SER A 663 10.57 -20.87 8.02
CA SER A 663 10.26 -19.57 7.43
C SER A 663 11.55 -18.82 7.10
N VAL A 664 11.75 -18.46 5.85
CA VAL A 664 12.83 -17.61 5.33
C VAL A 664 12.17 -16.32 4.82
N PRO A 665 12.60 -15.14 5.25
CA PRO A 665 12.03 -13.88 4.74
C PRO A 665 12.16 -13.77 3.22
N LEU A 666 11.18 -13.11 2.60
CA LEU A 666 11.25 -12.80 1.17
C LEU A 666 12.39 -11.84 0.90
N ASN A 667 13.00 -11.94 -0.26
CA ASN A 667 14.12 -11.13 -0.68
C ASN A 667 13.97 -10.74 -2.16
N ALA A 668 14.02 -9.42 -2.45
CA ALA A 668 14.03 -8.91 -3.80
C ALA A 668 15.39 -8.32 -4.20
N ILE A 669 16.25 -7.96 -3.24
CA ILE A 669 17.53 -7.29 -3.47
C ILE A 669 18.69 -8.21 -3.10
N ASP A 670 19.48 -8.61 -4.09
CA ASP A 670 20.68 -9.44 -3.88
C ASP A 670 21.84 -8.60 -3.31
N HIS A 671 22.22 -7.53 -4.00
CA HIS A 671 23.23 -6.60 -3.51
C HIS A 671 23.04 -5.18 -4.08
N ILE A 672 23.65 -4.20 -3.43
CA ILE A 672 23.62 -2.81 -3.87
C ILE A 672 25.06 -2.31 -3.93
N ASN A 673 25.43 -1.72 -5.07
CA ASN A 673 26.68 -1.03 -5.27
C ASN A 673 26.48 0.49 -5.28
N ASP A 674 27.48 1.22 -4.79
CA ASP A 674 27.55 2.68 -4.93
C ASP A 674 28.00 3.09 -6.35
N ALA A 675 28.06 4.41 -6.62
CA ALA A 675 28.49 4.96 -7.91
C ALA A 675 29.93 4.58 -8.29
N GLN A 676 30.77 4.23 -7.33
CA GLN A 676 32.14 3.80 -7.51
C GLN A 676 32.28 2.29 -7.73
N GLY A 677 31.13 1.56 -7.68
CA GLY A 677 31.10 0.11 -7.83
C GLY A 677 31.43 -0.66 -6.54
N ASN A 678 31.52 0.00 -5.39
CA ASN A 678 31.73 -0.69 -4.12
C ASN A 678 30.38 -1.26 -3.63
N THR A 679 30.39 -2.51 -3.15
CA THR A 679 29.19 -3.11 -2.56
C THR A 679 28.95 -2.52 -1.17
N ILE A 680 27.82 -1.84 -1.01
CA ILE A 680 27.37 -1.21 0.24
C ILE A 680 26.31 -2.04 0.98
N TYR A 681 25.66 -2.95 0.28
CA TYR A 681 24.75 -3.95 0.82
C TYR A 681 24.94 -5.27 0.09
N ASN A 682 24.92 -6.37 0.81
CA ASN A 682 24.94 -7.72 0.24
C ASN A 682 24.01 -8.61 1.07
N TYR A 683 23.01 -9.17 0.42
CA TYR A 683 22.08 -10.08 1.07
C TYR A 683 22.80 -11.39 1.44
N VAL A 684 22.61 -11.80 2.66
CA VAL A 684 23.03 -13.12 3.14
C VAL A 684 21.79 -13.83 3.63
N ALA A 685 21.37 -14.86 2.91
CA ALA A 685 20.18 -15.61 3.26
C ALA A 685 20.25 -16.08 4.73
N PRO A 686 19.30 -15.67 5.57
CA PRO A 686 19.27 -16.12 6.95
C PRO A 686 18.97 -17.62 6.99
N LYS A 687 19.37 -18.28 8.07
CA LYS A 687 19.03 -19.71 8.26
C LYS A 687 17.52 -19.94 8.35
N GLY A 688 16.74 -18.87 8.44
CA GLY A 688 15.29 -18.92 8.66
C GLY A 688 14.92 -19.39 10.07
N THR A 689 13.67 -19.18 10.43
CA THR A 689 13.09 -19.56 11.73
C THR A 689 12.29 -20.85 11.58
N GLN A 690 12.59 -21.87 12.40
CA GLN A 690 11.78 -23.08 12.44
C GLN A 690 10.45 -22.79 13.13
N VAL A 691 9.37 -22.80 12.38
CA VAL A 691 8.00 -22.42 12.85
C VAL A 691 7.04 -23.61 12.90
N VAL A 692 7.38 -24.71 12.19
CA VAL A 692 6.69 -25.99 12.21
C VAL A 692 7.75 -27.11 12.34
N ASP A 693 7.46 -28.19 13.06
CA ASP A 693 8.35 -29.37 13.10
C ASP A 693 8.59 -29.90 11.68
N PRO A 694 9.84 -30.11 11.24
CA PRO A 694 10.16 -30.63 9.90
C PRO A 694 9.42 -31.92 9.54
N ARG A 695 9.19 -32.77 10.51
CA ARG A 695 8.50 -34.05 10.35
C ARG A 695 7.02 -33.84 10.06
N VAL A 696 6.42 -32.85 10.73
CA VAL A 696 5.00 -32.47 10.52
C VAL A 696 4.81 -31.81 9.16
N ALA A 697 5.70 -30.88 8.77
CA ALA A 697 5.68 -30.31 7.42
C ALA A 697 5.81 -31.39 6.34
N PHE A 698 6.67 -32.40 6.56
CA PHE A 698 6.80 -33.53 5.66
C PHE A 698 5.53 -34.38 5.55
N LEU A 699 4.75 -34.57 6.64
CA LEU A 699 3.47 -35.28 6.56
C LEU A 699 2.53 -34.58 5.54
N THR A 700 2.41 -33.28 5.60
CA THR A 700 1.61 -32.49 4.62
C THR A 700 2.20 -32.60 3.23
N THR A 701 3.51 -32.42 3.07
CA THR A 701 4.22 -32.56 1.80
C THR A 701 3.97 -33.94 1.18
N SER A 702 4.04 -35.01 2.00
CA SER A 702 3.80 -36.39 1.55
C SER A 702 2.39 -36.65 1.01
N ILE A 703 1.43 -35.79 1.43
CA ILE A 703 0.06 -35.85 0.90
C ILE A 703 0.00 -35.08 -0.42
N ILE A 704 0.35 -33.79 -0.43
CA ILE A 704 0.15 -32.97 -1.63
C ILE A 704 1.09 -33.31 -2.79
N THR A 705 2.11 -34.17 -2.59
CA THR A 705 2.94 -34.75 -3.64
C THR A 705 2.41 -36.14 -4.14
N ASP A 706 1.30 -36.63 -3.58
CA ASP A 706 0.76 -37.97 -3.94
C ASP A 706 -0.20 -37.85 -5.13
N ASP A 707 0.37 -37.82 -6.33
CA ASP A 707 -0.40 -37.77 -7.59
C ASP A 707 -1.37 -38.94 -7.73
N LYS A 708 -1.01 -40.11 -7.18
CA LYS A 708 -1.86 -41.31 -7.30
C LYS A 708 -3.18 -41.14 -6.55
N THR A 709 -3.16 -40.57 -5.34
CA THR A 709 -4.39 -40.29 -4.58
C THR A 709 -5.20 -39.19 -5.27
N ARG A 710 -4.52 -38.19 -5.84
CA ARG A 710 -5.16 -37.07 -6.54
C ARG A 710 -5.82 -37.46 -7.88
N GLU A 711 -5.37 -38.56 -8.51
CA GLU A 711 -5.91 -39.03 -9.80
C GLU A 711 -7.43 -39.24 -9.79
N ALA A 712 -8.02 -39.57 -8.63
CA ALA A 712 -9.44 -39.91 -8.55
C ALA A 712 -10.33 -38.73 -8.93
N ASP A 713 -10.00 -37.51 -8.49
CA ASP A 713 -10.81 -36.29 -8.73
C ASP A 713 -10.27 -35.44 -9.88
N PHE A 714 -8.97 -35.37 -10.03
CA PHE A 714 -8.33 -34.45 -10.97
C PHE A 714 -7.80 -35.13 -12.25
N GLY A 715 -7.86 -36.47 -12.34
CA GLY A 715 -7.37 -37.24 -13.46
C GLY A 715 -5.86 -37.43 -13.46
N LYS A 716 -5.40 -38.50 -14.13
CA LYS A 716 -4.00 -39.00 -14.18
C LYS A 716 -3.01 -37.95 -14.68
N CYS A 717 -3.43 -37.11 -15.62
CA CYS A 717 -2.56 -36.18 -16.34
C CYS A 717 -3.11 -34.74 -16.22
N SER A 718 -3.61 -34.36 -15.03
CA SER A 718 -4.12 -33.04 -14.75
C SER A 718 -3.00 -31.97 -14.75
N PRO A 719 -3.31 -30.69 -14.88
CA PRO A 719 -2.35 -29.61 -14.77
C PRO A 719 -1.61 -29.55 -13.43
N LEU A 720 -2.09 -30.23 -12.40
CA LEU A 720 -1.40 -30.32 -11.10
C LEU A 720 -0.23 -31.30 -11.10
N ARG A 721 -0.13 -32.17 -12.09
CA ARG A 721 1.04 -32.98 -12.36
C ARG A 721 1.93 -32.28 -13.37
N VAL A 722 3.15 -31.93 -12.98
CA VAL A 722 4.06 -31.15 -13.82
C VAL A 722 5.01 -32.10 -14.56
N TYR A 723 4.83 -32.21 -15.87
CA TYR A 723 5.59 -33.09 -16.73
C TYR A 723 5.85 -32.48 -18.11
N SER A 724 6.96 -32.83 -18.75
CA SER A 724 7.36 -32.27 -20.04
C SER A 724 6.67 -32.93 -21.24
N GLY A 725 6.16 -34.15 -21.11
CA GLY A 725 5.49 -34.88 -22.17
C GLY A 725 4.13 -34.31 -22.57
N THR A 726 3.61 -34.72 -23.71
CA THR A 726 2.24 -34.42 -24.11
C THR A 726 1.22 -35.16 -23.23
N TYR A 727 -0.02 -34.71 -23.21
CA TYR A 727 -1.12 -35.38 -22.50
C TYR A 727 -1.23 -36.85 -22.87
N ALA A 728 -1.15 -37.19 -24.18
CA ALA A 728 -1.22 -38.56 -24.68
C ALA A 728 -0.05 -39.41 -24.17
N GLN A 729 1.15 -38.83 -24.08
CA GLN A 729 2.32 -39.51 -23.53
C GLN A 729 2.16 -39.80 -22.04
N CYS A 730 1.72 -38.81 -21.27
CA CYS A 730 1.42 -39.00 -19.85
C CYS A 730 0.35 -40.09 -19.64
N TYR A 731 -0.77 -40.01 -20.38
CA TYR A 731 -1.86 -40.96 -20.27
C TYR A 731 -1.44 -42.41 -20.58
N SER A 732 -0.53 -42.58 -21.55
CA SER A 732 0.07 -43.89 -21.89
C SER A 732 1.12 -44.39 -20.89
N GLY A 733 1.45 -43.59 -19.85
CA GLY A 733 2.43 -43.95 -18.82
C GLY A 733 3.86 -43.52 -19.12
N ASN A 734 4.07 -42.66 -20.12
CA ASN A 734 5.38 -42.11 -20.47
C ASN A 734 5.33 -40.55 -20.43
N PRO A 735 5.25 -39.93 -19.24
CA PRO A 735 5.10 -38.51 -19.12
C PRO A 735 6.35 -37.71 -19.55
N GLY A 736 7.45 -38.36 -19.90
CA GLY A 736 8.73 -37.70 -20.10
C GLY A 736 9.37 -37.27 -18.78
N PHE A 737 9.91 -36.06 -18.72
CA PHE A 737 10.40 -35.48 -17.49
C PHE A 737 9.20 -35.19 -16.58
N ASP A 738 9.24 -35.65 -15.34
CA ASP A 738 8.14 -35.58 -14.36
C ASP A 738 8.69 -35.04 -13.05
N LEU A 739 8.11 -33.90 -12.58
CA LEU A 739 8.50 -33.25 -11.34
C LEU A 739 7.77 -33.89 -10.16
N ASN A 740 8.51 -34.29 -9.13
CA ASN A 740 7.91 -34.61 -7.84
C ASN A 740 7.52 -33.32 -7.12
N ILE A 741 6.28 -32.88 -7.31
CA ILE A 741 5.80 -31.56 -6.90
C ILE A 741 4.58 -31.65 -5.99
N GLY A 742 4.59 -30.90 -4.89
CA GLY A 742 3.39 -30.67 -4.08
C GLY A 742 2.49 -29.66 -4.77
N ALA A 743 1.20 -29.96 -4.91
CA ALA A 743 0.27 -29.06 -5.59
C ALA A 743 -1.10 -29.02 -4.90
N LYS A 744 -1.72 -27.84 -4.90
CA LYS A 744 -3.08 -27.62 -4.38
C LYS A 744 -3.78 -26.51 -5.17
N THR A 745 -5.04 -26.75 -5.54
CA THR A 745 -5.95 -25.75 -6.10
C THR A 745 -6.78 -25.09 -5.02
N GLY A 746 -7.30 -23.89 -5.33
CA GLY A 746 -8.32 -23.19 -4.57
C GLY A 746 -9.29 -22.49 -5.50
N THR A 747 -10.56 -22.64 -5.22
CA THR A 747 -11.64 -21.90 -5.91
C THR A 747 -12.60 -21.42 -4.83
N THR A 748 -13.04 -20.18 -4.91
CA THR A 748 -14.03 -19.63 -3.97
C THR A 748 -15.46 -19.98 -4.41
N ASP A 749 -16.38 -20.10 -3.47
CA ASP A 749 -17.78 -20.48 -3.73
C ASP A 749 -18.49 -19.56 -4.75
N ASN A 750 -18.11 -18.28 -4.77
CA ASN A 750 -18.63 -17.26 -5.69
C ASN A 750 -17.85 -17.17 -7.01
N LEU A 751 -16.88 -18.05 -7.23
CA LEU A 751 -16.02 -18.09 -8.43
C LEU A 751 -15.30 -16.76 -8.71
N THR A 752 -14.96 -15.97 -7.67
CA THR A 752 -14.23 -14.71 -7.85
C THR A 752 -12.71 -14.89 -7.81
N ASN A 753 -12.24 -15.96 -7.18
CA ASN A 753 -10.83 -16.26 -7.04
C ASN A 753 -10.55 -17.71 -7.36
N ASP A 754 -9.59 -17.91 -8.22
CA ASP A 754 -9.12 -19.22 -8.66
C ASP A 754 -7.60 -19.31 -8.48
N TRP A 755 -7.12 -20.44 -7.94
CA TRP A 755 -5.74 -20.58 -7.50
C TRP A 755 -5.12 -21.94 -7.86
N ALA A 756 -3.84 -21.91 -8.17
CA ALA A 756 -2.96 -23.07 -8.10
C ALA A 756 -1.66 -22.70 -7.38
N MET A 757 -1.31 -23.49 -6.38
CA MET A 757 -0.08 -23.32 -5.61
C MET A 757 0.65 -24.64 -5.43
N GLY A 758 1.94 -24.57 -5.34
CA GLY A 758 2.72 -25.76 -5.06
C GLY A 758 4.22 -25.52 -5.09
N TYR A 759 4.96 -26.58 -4.81
CA TYR A 759 6.40 -26.48 -4.63
C TYR A 759 7.16 -27.78 -4.94
N THR A 760 8.41 -27.59 -5.33
CA THR A 760 9.46 -28.61 -5.35
C THR A 760 10.40 -28.42 -4.17
N THR A 761 11.56 -29.06 -4.13
CA THR A 761 12.62 -28.78 -3.15
C THR A 761 13.43 -27.51 -3.46
N GLN A 762 13.14 -26.81 -4.56
CA GLN A 762 13.87 -25.61 -5.00
C GLN A 762 13.00 -24.36 -5.09
N TYR A 763 11.79 -24.51 -5.65
CA TYR A 763 10.89 -23.39 -5.94
C TYR A 763 9.50 -23.61 -5.38
N THR A 764 8.91 -22.53 -4.90
CA THR A 764 7.50 -22.44 -4.52
C THR A 764 6.83 -21.44 -5.45
N GLY A 765 5.79 -21.86 -6.15
CA GLY A 765 5.03 -21.04 -7.10
C GLY A 765 3.56 -20.95 -6.76
N GLY A 766 2.96 -19.79 -6.99
CA GLY A 766 1.53 -19.56 -6.90
C GLY A 766 1.02 -18.72 -8.06
N VAL A 767 -0.15 -19.07 -8.56
CA VAL A 767 -0.89 -18.33 -9.59
C VAL A 767 -2.30 -18.09 -9.10
N TRP A 768 -2.76 -16.86 -9.26
CA TRP A 768 -4.14 -16.44 -9.07
C TRP A 768 -4.75 -16.05 -10.41
N VAL A 769 -6.03 -16.39 -10.63
CA VAL A 769 -6.84 -15.97 -11.77
C VAL A 769 -8.16 -15.41 -11.24
N GLY A 770 -8.62 -14.30 -11.81
CA GLY A 770 -9.85 -13.64 -11.37
C GLY A 770 -10.10 -12.29 -12.03
N ASN A 771 -10.84 -11.45 -11.34
CA ASN A 771 -11.15 -10.09 -11.77
C ASN A 771 -10.59 -9.06 -10.78
N ASN A 772 -10.26 -7.84 -11.25
CA ASN A 772 -9.85 -6.77 -10.36
C ASN A 772 -10.97 -6.42 -9.37
N ASN A 773 -12.21 -6.47 -9.80
CA ASN A 773 -13.39 -6.31 -8.95
C ASN A 773 -13.74 -7.64 -8.28
N GLU A 774 -13.59 -7.73 -6.98
CA GLU A 774 -13.84 -8.93 -6.16
C GLU A 774 -15.30 -9.39 -6.13
N ASN A 775 -16.24 -8.56 -6.57
CA ASN A 775 -17.65 -8.91 -6.64
C ASN A 775 -18.06 -9.48 -8.02
N ASP A 776 -17.11 -9.58 -8.94
CA ASP A 776 -17.35 -9.99 -10.32
C ASP A 776 -16.86 -11.43 -10.52
N GLY A 777 -17.77 -12.39 -10.34
CA GLY A 777 -17.49 -13.82 -10.47
C GLY A 777 -17.19 -14.24 -11.90
N MET A 778 -16.32 -15.21 -12.06
CA MET A 778 -16.04 -15.91 -13.32
C MET A 778 -17.13 -16.97 -13.59
N TYR A 779 -17.15 -17.49 -14.83
CA TYR A 779 -18.02 -18.60 -15.20
C TYR A 779 -17.15 -19.82 -15.51
N HIS A 780 -17.56 -21.02 -15.10
CA HIS A 780 -16.96 -22.30 -15.48
C HIS A 780 -15.44 -22.42 -15.23
N ILE A 781 -14.81 -21.49 -14.55
CA ILE A 781 -13.39 -21.53 -14.22
C ILE A 781 -13.20 -22.16 -12.83
N SER A 782 -12.31 -23.13 -12.79
CA SER A 782 -11.88 -23.80 -11.56
C SER A 782 -10.34 -23.84 -11.48
N GLY A 783 -9.80 -24.17 -10.31
CA GLY A 783 -8.36 -24.28 -10.11
C GLY A 783 -7.62 -25.15 -11.16
N ILE A 784 -8.32 -26.06 -11.80
CA ILE A 784 -7.77 -26.92 -12.85
C ILE A 784 -7.77 -26.25 -14.22
N THR A 785 -8.75 -25.41 -14.51
CA THR A 785 -8.92 -24.81 -15.85
C THR A 785 -8.35 -23.41 -15.95
N GLY A 786 -8.33 -22.66 -14.84
CA GLY A 786 -7.84 -21.27 -14.77
C GLY A 786 -6.36 -21.18 -14.40
N ALA A 787 -6.05 -21.35 -13.12
CA ALA A 787 -4.71 -21.06 -12.59
C ALA A 787 -3.70 -22.20 -12.79
N ALA A 788 -4.13 -23.47 -12.73
CA ALA A 788 -3.20 -24.60 -12.74
C ALA A 788 -2.41 -24.74 -14.05
N PRO A 789 -2.95 -24.51 -15.25
CA PRO A 789 -2.16 -24.59 -16.48
C PRO A 789 -1.03 -23.54 -16.51
N ILE A 790 -1.29 -22.31 -16.08
CA ILE A 790 -0.28 -21.24 -15.98
C ILE A 790 0.79 -21.64 -14.96
N TRP A 791 0.36 -22.09 -13.78
CA TRP A 791 1.24 -22.53 -12.70
C TRP A 791 2.12 -23.69 -13.13
N ASN A 792 1.57 -24.68 -13.84
CA ASN A 792 2.30 -25.83 -14.37
C ASN A 792 3.45 -25.41 -15.29
N GLN A 793 3.14 -24.52 -16.25
CA GLN A 793 4.13 -24.01 -17.18
C GLN A 793 5.20 -23.18 -16.47
N MET A 794 4.82 -22.35 -15.50
CA MET A 794 5.76 -21.60 -14.67
C MET A 794 6.73 -22.53 -13.94
N MET A 795 6.23 -23.64 -13.36
CA MET A 795 7.08 -24.59 -12.66
C MET A 795 8.02 -25.36 -13.61
N LEU A 796 7.56 -25.74 -14.81
CA LEU A 796 8.44 -26.33 -15.83
C LEU A 796 9.54 -25.37 -16.25
N MET A 797 9.17 -24.09 -16.52
CA MET A 797 10.12 -23.03 -16.90
C MET A 797 11.16 -22.78 -15.80
N ALA A 798 10.72 -22.76 -14.52
CA ALA A 798 11.61 -22.57 -13.38
C ALA A 798 12.66 -23.70 -13.25
N HIS A 799 12.34 -24.89 -13.72
CA HIS A 799 13.25 -26.03 -13.78
C HIS A 799 13.99 -26.14 -15.12
N GLY A 800 14.08 -25.03 -15.86
CA GLY A 800 14.94 -24.91 -17.05
C GLY A 800 14.40 -25.56 -18.32
N CYS A 801 13.13 -26.01 -18.33
CA CYS A 801 12.55 -26.56 -19.56
C CYS A 801 12.44 -25.48 -20.64
N ALA A 802 13.08 -25.68 -21.78
CA ALA A 802 13.20 -24.68 -22.83
C ALA A 802 11.90 -24.45 -23.59
N ASN A 803 11.16 -25.51 -23.92
CA ASN A 803 9.93 -25.46 -24.67
C ASN A 803 8.74 -25.93 -23.83
N THR A 804 7.86 -25.04 -23.56
CA THR A 804 6.62 -25.27 -22.79
C THR A 804 5.39 -25.01 -23.65
N ALA A 805 5.43 -25.40 -24.95
CA ALA A 805 4.33 -25.14 -25.86
C ALA A 805 3.08 -25.89 -25.41
N SER A 806 2.09 -25.18 -24.89
CA SER A 806 0.75 -25.69 -24.69
C SER A 806 0.05 -25.94 -26.02
N SER A 807 -0.75 -26.98 -26.10
CA SER A 807 -1.64 -27.20 -27.25
C SER A 807 -2.75 -26.12 -27.27
N PRO A 808 -3.14 -25.61 -28.44
CA PRO A 808 -4.12 -24.50 -28.53
C PRO A 808 -5.57 -24.84 -28.13
N THR A 809 -5.84 -26.06 -27.67
CA THR A 809 -7.23 -26.51 -27.38
C THR A 809 -7.30 -27.31 -26.09
N SER A 810 -7.45 -26.69 -24.98
CA SER A 810 -7.46 -27.26 -23.62
C SER A 810 -6.07 -27.71 -23.11
N TRP A 811 -5.91 -27.86 -21.77
CA TRP A 811 -4.70 -28.41 -21.18
C TRP A 811 -4.38 -29.80 -21.77
N ARG A 812 -3.21 -29.94 -22.39
CA ARG A 812 -2.76 -31.16 -23.07
C ARG A 812 -1.36 -31.62 -22.63
N GLY A 813 -0.83 -31.09 -21.53
CA GLY A 813 0.52 -31.39 -21.03
C GLY A 813 1.59 -30.46 -21.59
N GLY A 814 2.85 -30.86 -21.42
CA GLY A 814 4.01 -30.16 -21.96
C GLY A 814 4.16 -30.33 -23.49
N SER A 815 5.22 -29.79 -24.04
CA SER A 815 5.53 -29.81 -25.47
C SER A 815 6.01 -31.17 -25.99
N GLY A 816 6.32 -32.11 -25.10
CA GLY A 816 7.02 -33.36 -25.42
C GLY A 816 8.56 -33.23 -25.44
N ASP A 817 9.08 -32.02 -25.24
CA ASP A 817 10.49 -31.69 -25.22
C ASP A 817 10.98 -31.48 -23.77
N ALA A 818 11.94 -32.28 -23.34
CA ALA A 818 12.58 -32.18 -22.03
C ALA A 818 13.95 -31.47 -22.09
N THR A 819 14.24 -30.77 -23.20
CA THR A 819 15.53 -30.07 -23.37
C THR A 819 15.69 -29.00 -22.29
N GLY A 820 16.80 -29.04 -21.57
CA GLY A 820 17.15 -28.10 -20.49
C GLY A 820 16.50 -28.42 -19.15
N CYS A 821 15.49 -29.30 -19.07
CA CYS A 821 14.81 -29.63 -17.82
C CYS A 821 15.77 -30.21 -16.76
N GLN A 822 15.73 -29.70 -15.56
CA GLN A 822 16.51 -30.13 -14.40
C GLN A 822 15.60 -30.68 -13.31
N ALA A 823 15.76 -31.95 -12.99
CA ALA A 823 14.99 -32.59 -11.93
C ALA A 823 15.39 -32.05 -10.56
N PRO A 824 14.45 -31.53 -9.76
CA PRO A 824 14.73 -31.27 -8.36
C PRO A 824 14.97 -32.58 -7.62
N ALA A 825 15.74 -32.54 -6.54
CA ALA A 825 15.85 -33.66 -5.64
C ALA A 825 14.46 -34.00 -5.07
N PRO A 826 14.16 -35.31 -4.86
CA PRO A 826 12.93 -35.67 -4.17
C PRO A 826 12.98 -35.17 -2.72
N PHE A 827 11.80 -34.97 -2.11
CA PHE A 827 11.72 -34.55 -0.72
C PHE A 827 12.32 -35.60 0.21
N PRO A 828 13.45 -35.36 0.91
CA PRO A 828 14.02 -36.29 1.84
C PRO A 828 13.09 -36.55 3.03
N VAL A 829 13.03 -37.80 3.50
CA VAL A 829 12.23 -38.15 4.68
C VAL A 829 12.98 -37.73 5.94
N PRO A 830 12.42 -36.86 6.80
CA PRO A 830 13.06 -36.42 8.04
C PRO A 830 13.28 -37.60 9.00
N GLN A 831 14.36 -37.56 9.76
CA GLN A 831 14.59 -38.53 10.84
C GLN A 831 13.42 -38.50 11.85
N GLY A 832 12.91 -39.67 12.24
CA GLY A 832 11.75 -39.79 13.12
C GLY A 832 10.39 -39.80 12.41
N VAL A 833 10.40 -39.83 11.07
CA VAL A 833 9.22 -40.17 10.26
C VAL A 833 9.38 -41.61 9.76
N VAL A 834 8.34 -42.42 9.93
CA VAL A 834 8.33 -43.83 9.58
C VAL A 834 7.09 -44.16 8.74
N ARG A 835 7.22 -45.20 7.92
CA ARG A 835 6.10 -45.73 7.14
C ARG A 835 5.53 -46.95 7.85
N ALA A 836 4.24 -46.96 8.14
CA ALA A 836 3.57 -48.01 8.88
C ALA A 836 2.19 -48.33 8.28
N THR A 837 1.70 -49.56 8.55
CA THR A 837 0.34 -49.95 8.17
C THR A 837 -0.63 -49.62 9.31
N TYR A 838 -1.73 -49.00 8.95
CA TYR A 838 -2.80 -48.62 9.87
C TYR A 838 -4.15 -49.11 9.35
N SER A 839 -4.96 -49.62 10.26
CA SER A 839 -6.31 -50.10 9.96
C SER A 839 -7.32 -49.43 10.87
N SER A 840 -8.34 -48.79 10.31
CA SER A 840 -9.43 -48.14 11.04
C SER A 840 -10.71 -48.15 10.19
N ASN A 841 -11.83 -48.31 10.79
CA ASN A 841 -13.17 -48.30 10.15
C ASN A 841 -13.24 -49.14 8.86
N GLY A 842 -12.63 -50.33 8.90
CA GLY A 842 -12.59 -51.29 7.75
C GLY A 842 -11.61 -50.90 6.62
N LYS A 843 -10.89 -49.80 6.74
CA LYS A 843 -9.89 -49.35 5.78
C LYS A 843 -8.48 -49.64 6.29
N THR A 844 -7.66 -50.32 5.50
CA THR A 844 -6.25 -50.59 5.78
C THR A 844 -5.39 -49.88 4.78
N THR A 845 -4.48 -49.04 5.27
CA THR A 845 -3.58 -48.26 4.41
C THR A 845 -2.16 -48.24 4.99
N GLN A 846 -1.16 -48.10 4.11
CA GLN A 846 0.23 -47.84 4.51
C GLN A 846 0.56 -46.38 4.28
N ASP A 847 0.97 -45.67 5.37
CA ASP A 847 1.21 -44.26 5.30
C ASP A 847 2.37 -43.79 6.21
N TRP A 848 2.63 -42.47 6.23
CA TRP A 848 3.68 -41.83 7.00
C TRP A 848 3.17 -41.42 8.39
N PHE A 849 3.98 -41.62 9.39
CA PHE A 849 3.73 -41.31 10.80
C PHE A 849 4.97 -40.70 11.46
N LEU A 850 4.73 -39.88 12.48
CA LEU A 850 5.78 -39.64 13.45
C LEU A 850 6.06 -40.94 14.22
N ALA A 851 7.33 -41.31 14.40
CA ALA A 851 7.70 -42.59 15.01
C ALA A 851 7.09 -42.83 16.39
N GLU A 852 6.92 -41.73 17.16
CA GLU A 852 6.31 -41.74 18.47
C GLU A 852 4.78 -41.83 18.43
N ASN A 853 4.15 -41.59 17.29
CA ASN A 853 2.68 -41.55 17.14
C ASN A 853 2.12 -42.68 16.26
N VAL A 854 2.92 -43.71 15.98
CA VAL A 854 2.43 -44.87 15.23
C VAL A 854 1.38 -45.60 16.09
N PRO A 855 0.10 -45.64 15.66
CA PRO A 855 -0.93 -46.33 16.41
C PRO A 855 -0.64 -47.84 16.45
N SER A 856 -0.81 -48.49 17.61
CA SER A 856 -0.62 -49.94 17.70
C SER A 856 -1.62 -50.66 16.79
N THR A 857 -1.14 -51.56 15.92
CA THR A 857 -1.94 -52.30 14.93
C THR A 857 -2.78 -53.42 15.51
N GLN A 858 -2.80 -53.59 16.84
CA GLN A 858 -3.61 -54.60 17.50
C GLN A 858 -5.00 -54.02 17.78
N GLY A 859 -5.99 -54.65 17.17
CA GLY A 859 -7.38 -54.36 17.37
C GLY A 859 -7.77 -54.38 18.84
N VAL A 860 -8.80 -53.66 19.17
CA VAL A 860 -9.48 -53.52 20.44
C VAL A 860 -9.36 -54.76 21.38
N GLY A 861 -8.26 -54.81 22.13
CA GLY A 861 -8.06 -55.65 23.30
C GLY A 861 -7.75 -54.69 24.46
N ASN A 862 -8.54 -54.78 25.50
CA ASN A 862 -8.42 -54.01 26.74
C ASN A 862 -6.97 -53.93 27.22
N GLY A 863 -6.38 -52.77 27.23
CA GLY A 863 -5.09 -52.49 27.88
C GLY A 863 -4.34 -51.30 27.35
N GLY A 864 -4.38 -50.20 28.04
CA GLY A 864 -3.36 -49.14 28.17
C GLY A 864 -2.69 -48.60 26.90
N ALA A 865 -3.37 -47.79 26.16
CA ALA A 865 -2.75 -46.95 25.17
C ALA A 865 -2.66 -45.50 25.72
N THR A 866 -1.46 -45.00 25.87
CA THR A 866 -1.14 -43.56 26.06
C THR A 866 -1.27 -42.84 24.72
N GLY A 867 -2.40 -42.88 24.06
CA GLY A 867 -2.73 -42.15 22.85
C GLY A 867 -4.04 -41.40 23.07
N LEU A 868 -4.13 -40.16 22.67
CA LEU A 868 -5.40 -39.42 22.62
C LEU A 868 -6.40 -40.23 21.78
N CYS A 869 -7.36 -40.87 22.46
CA CYS A 869 -8.46 -41.54 21.80
C CYS A 869 -9.58 -40.54 21.54
N ILE A 870 -9.98 -40.41 20.30
CA ILE A 870 -11.11 -39.60 19.87
C ILE A 870 -12.16 -40.57 19.33
N LYS A 871 -13.35 -40.58 19.97
CA LYS A 871 -14.53 -41.26 19.42
C LYS A 871 -15.44 -40.26 18.73
N ILE A 872 -15.78 -40.58 17.51
CA ILE A 872 -16.81 -39.84 16.75
C ILE A 872 -18.14 -40.53 17.12
N ASN A 873 -19.11 -39.76 17.54
CA ASN A 873 -20.47 -40.28 17.69
C ASN A 873 -21.14 -40.22 16.31
N ASP A 874 -21.26 -41.36 15.64
CA ASP A 874 -21.78 -41.48 14.27
C ASP A 874 -23.23 -40.99 14.09
N SER A 875 -23.96 -40.77 15.21
CA SER A 875 -25.35 -40.32 15.17
C SER A 875 -25.53 -38.81 15.35
N THR A 876 -24.57 -38.11 15.94
CA THR A 876 -24.66 -36.67 16.24
C THR A 876 -23.53 -35.84 15.64
N GLY A 877 -22.48 -36.47 15.13
CA GLY A 877 -21.27 -35.77 14.68
C GLY A 877 -20.41 -35.16 15.79
N ASP A 878 -20.76 -35.43 17.05
CA ASP A 878 -20.06 -34.88 18.20
C ASP A 878 -18.76 -35.64 18.50
N TRP A 879 -17.73 -34.86 18.84
CA TRP A 879 -16.44 -35.39 19.26
C TRP A 879 -16.40 -35.63 20.76
N ASN A 880 -16.27 -36.88 21.18
CA ASN A 880 -16.04 -37.22 22.58
C ASN A 880 -14.62 -37.73 22.77
N TYR A 881 -13.88 -37.08 23.68
CA TYR A 881 -12.61 -37.63 24.15
C TYR A 881 -12.89 -38.94 24.89
N CYS A 882 -12.19 -40.02 24.53
CA CYS A 882 -12.28 -41.21 25.33
C CYS A 882 -11.68 -40.91 26.70
N THR A 883 -12.50 -40.92 27.75
CA THR A 883 -12.01 -40.93 29.13
C THR A 883 -11.40 -42.30 29.41
N GLY A 884 -10.11 -42.44 29.19
CA GLY A 884 -9.30 -43.54 29.69
C GLY A 884 -9.08 -43.37 31.20
N PRO A 885 -8.75 -44.44 31.95
CA PRO A 885 -8.49 -44.32 33.37
C PRO A 885 -7.38 -43.34 33.64
N GLN A 886 -7.63 -42.37 34.50
CA GLN A 886 -6.67 -41.39 34.95
C GLN A 886 -5.49 -42.11 35.60
N VAL A 887 -4.32 -42.09 34.99
CA VAL A 887 -3.07 -42.44 35.64
C VAL A 887 -2.71 -41.26 36.56
N ALA A 888 -2.92 -41.44 37.83
CA ALA A 888 -2.44 -40.54 38.87
C ALA A 888 -0.89 -40.50 38.81
N GLY A 889 -0.35 -39.41 38.39
CA GLY A 889 1.08 -39.17 38.34
C GLY A 889 1.34 -37.68 38.26
N THR A 890 1.23 -37.00 39.38
CA THR A 890 1.58 -35.62 39.61
C THR A 890 3.05 -35.35 39.32
N ALA A 891 3.31 -34.55 38.34
CA ALA A 891 4.57 -33.79 38.31
C ALA A 891 4.22 -32.31 38.07
N THR A 892 4.17 -31.57 39.15
CA THR A 892 4.15 -30.12 39.19
C THR A 892 5.43 -29.57 38.58
N PRO A 893 5.39 -28.61 37.66
CA PRO A 893 6.60 -27.89 37.24
C PRO A 893 7.03 -26.95 38.37
N LYS A 894 8.23 -27.18 38.89
CA LYS A 894 8.94 -26.24 39.77
C LYS A 894 9.15 -24.94 39.02
N LYS A 895 8.63 -23.84 39.57
CA LYS A 895 9.11 -22.50 39.34
C LYS A 895 10.56 -22.42 39.81
N GLY A 896 11.52 -22.13 39.01
CA GLY A 896 12.86 -21.72 39.34
C GLY A 896 13.07 -20.26 38.98
N PRO A 897 14.05 -19.59 39.61
CA PRO A 897 13.97 -18.20 40.06
C PRO A 897 14.05 -17.15 38.96
#